data_e91c29203fe6b90cdd167466f0827cc6
#
_entry.id   e91c29203fe6b90cdd167466f0827cc6
#
_cell.length_a   1.000
_cell.length_b   1.000
_cell.length_c   1.000
_cell.angle_alpha   90.00
_cell.angle_beta   90.00
_cell.angle_gamma   90.00
#
_symmetry.space_group_name_H-M   'P 1'
#
loop_
_entity.id
_entity.type
_entity.pdbx_description
1 polymer ?
#
loop_
_entity_poly.entity_id
_entity_poly.type
_entity_poly.pdbx_seq_one_letter_code
_entity_poly.pdbx_strand_id
1 'polypeptide(L)'
;MKRIAFFQDNLDVGGIQKSIMNLLRNFDYEGYQVDLYLSDRKSFWHVDFPEQLTIKYLQHIPRIYSFMPFDTAKKRVHLDFSGCEEYDLAIDFNSYQFSCALGALTVPAKRRVMWIHNNVSVKLQNEWKYRVLWSNFKGKFKYYDEFVGVSEGVIRPFKECSGVYDKPFNVIQNVIDTNEIYQKAEEETDFEVDSSKMNFVAIGRLCHQKGYDIMLSDFCEASKYRDDLHLYIIGDGDKRLSLEYMRDSLGLTDKVTFLGQRANPFVYMDKMDAFVSTSRYEGQPLNIMEARAVGLPLYCTKNLEIYSKGLEGREDIVDAIVHAQKEPKHRDDLHEYNTEIINGIKALAEHTDAPEPETQKKRVSIIALHLGMGGVEKAIISMANLFAERYEVYLYSVYKMPGSPSVPLDDRVRLQYLLHDTPNREEWKTAARKFAVVQFIKESFRSVRILIGKKLAVIRTVKAVKAGVLICTRHEDNLKLSKHGNAGVVKIAQLHHDHDFKRKYVRGFRYGYRNIDYLAMLTPKLTEEARELMRGYNGHTEVVYIPNFLTRFPENVDAAVREKTVLAAGRLTEVKRFDLLVEQFAHIHEHEPEWKLRILGDGEDRLKLVEQIAKLGAENYITLTGRKNGDEVESEMLSASIFAMSSRSEGFPFVLMEAQSCGLPIIAYDVRVGPGAVVHDGEDGVLVPEGERQQYEDKLCELMDKPELRERMSASATAAIREFSEEKVAEKWYEVIE
;
A
#
# COMPACT_ATOMS: atom_id res chain seq x y z
N MET A 1 8.69 -37.84 21.81
CA MET A 1 7.87 -36.73 22.25
C MET A 1 8.55 -35.45 21.73
N LYS A 2 7.84 -34.60 20.95
CA LYS A 2 8.37 -33.33 20.44
C LYS A 2 8.31 -32.25 21.52
N ARG A 3 9.29 -31.34 21.54
CA ARG A 3 9.38 -30.27 22.55
C ARG A 3 9.23 -28.90 21.91
N ILE A 4 8.28 -28.11 22.40
CA ILE A 4 7.99 -26.76 21.90
C ILE A 4 8.15 -25.75 23.05
N ALA A 5 8.89 -24.68 22.81
CA ALA A 5 9.02 -23.55 23.75
C ALA A 5 8.36 -22.29 23.15
N PHE A 6 7.40 -21.73 23.87
CA PHE A 6 6.82 -20.41 23.56
C PHE A 6 7.43 -19.33 24.45
N PHE A 7 7.71 -18.16 23.88
CA PHE A 7 8.25 -17.01 24.60
C PHE A 7 7.27 -15.86 24.53
N GLN A 8 6.76 -15.48 25.69
CA GLN A 8 5.78 -14.39 25.90
C GLN A 8 6.28 -13.46 27.03
N ASP A 9 5.87 -12.19 27.03
CA ASP A 9 6.28 -11.25 28.08
C ASP A 9 5.51 -11.48 29.40
N ASN A 10 4.18 -11.49 29.34
CA ASN A 10 3.29 -11.67 30.49
C ASN A 10 1.92 -12.20 30.02
N LEU A 11 1.01 -12.43 30.97
CA LEU A 11 -0.38 -12.82 30.74
C LEU A 11 -1.37 -11.73 31.21
N ASP A 12 -1.01 -10.47 31.02
CA ASP A 12 -1.83 -9.30 31.35
C ASP A 12 -2.91 -9.04 30.27
N VAL A 13 -3.63 -7.94 30.36
CA VAL A 13 -4.71 -7.62 29.40
C VAL A 13 -4.13 -7.25 28.02
N GLY A 14 -4.49 -8.01 26.98
CA GLY A 14 -4.10 -7.72 25.61
C GLY A 14 -4.47 -8.83 24.61
N GLY A 15 -4.56 -8.48 23.32
CA GLY A 15 -4.92 -9.42 22.26
C GLY A 15 -3.89 -10.53 22.07
N ILE A 16 -2.58 -10.23 22.19
CA ILE A 16 -1.50 -11.24 22.06
C ILE A 16 -1.54 -12.19 23.26
N GLN A 17 -1.77 -11.66 24.46
CA GLN A 17 -1.92 -12.44 25.68
C GLN A 17 -3.13 -13.38 25.60
N LYS A 18 -4.28 -12.86 25.14
CA LYS A 18 -5.46 -13.70 24.92
C LYS A 18 -5.21 -14.77 23.86
N SER A 19 -4.51 -14.44 22.81
CA SER A 19 -4.17 -15.39 21.74
C SER A 19 -3.34 -16.57 22.25
N ILE A 20 -2.27 -16.33 23.05
CA ILE A 20 -1.47 -17.42 23.59
C ILE A 20 -2.25 -18.25 24.62
N MET A 21 -3.10 -17.63 25.43
CA MET A 21 -3.94 -18.36 26.41
C MET A 21 -4.94 -19.26 25.69
N ASN A 22 -5.66 -18.76 24.69
CA ASN A 22 -6.58 -19.57 23.89
C ASN A 22 -5.86 -20.74 23.22
N LEU A 23 -4.69 -20.48 22.64
CA LEU A 23 -3.88 -21.51 22.01
C LEU A 23 -3.49 -22.61 23.02
N LEU A 24 -2.91 -22.26 24.16
CA LEU A 24 -2.38 -23.22 25.12
C LEU A 24 -3.48 -23.97 25.88
N ARG A 25 -4.67 -23.42 26.01
CA ARG A 25 -5.82 -24.15 26.57
C ARG A 25 -6.41 -25.19 25.61
N ASN A 26 -6.38 -24.89 24.32
CA ASN A 26 -6.97 -25.75 23.28
C ASN A 26 -5.91 -26.60 22.53
N PHE A 27 -4.63 -26.51 22.90
CA PHE A 27 -3.57 -27.27 22.26
C PHE A 27 -3.72 -28.78 22.56
N ASP A 28 -3.57 -29.61 21.54
CA ASP A 28 -3.52 -31.05 21.71
C ASP A 28 -2.10 -31.48 22.08
N TYR A 29 -1.91 -31.85 23.35
CA TYR A 29 -0.62 -32.19 23.94
C TYR A 29 -0.17 -33.63 23.66
N GLU A 30 -0.96 -34.43 22.95
CA GLU A 30 -0.57 -35.82 22.65
C GLU A 30 0.71 -35.87 21.79
N GLY A 31 1.76 -36.48 22.32
CA GLY A 31 3.07 -36.54 21.66
C GLY A 31 3.93 -35.28 21.81
N TYR A 32 3.47 -34.27 22.53
CA TYR A 32 4.15 -32.98 22.68
C TYR A 32 4.38 -32.60 24.14
N GLN A 33 5.57 -32.05 24.43
CA GLN A 33 5.88 -31.33 25.67
C GLN A 33 5.96 -29.85 25.32
N VAL A 34 5.16 -29.01 26.00
CA VAL A 34 5.07 -27.57 25.75
C VAL A 34 5.51 -26.81 26.98
N ASP A 35 6.46 -25.89 26.80
CA ASP A 35 6.94 -24.98 27.84
C ASP A 35 6.60 -23.54 27.45
N LEU A 36 6.02 -22.78 28.39
CA LEU A 36 5.78 -21.34 28.24
C LEU A 36 6.76 -20.54 29.07
N TYR A 37 7.65 -19.78 28.44
CA TYR A 37 8.58 -18.88 29.09
C TYR A 37 7.98 -17.48 29.17
N LEU A 38 7.85 -16.95 30.39
CA LEU A 38 7.40 -15.59 30.67
C LEU A 38 8.56 -14.72 31.16
N SER A 39 8.63 -13.45 30.71
CA SER A 39 9.63 -12.50 31.18
C SER A 39 9.16 -11.66 32.38
N ASP A 40 7.85 -11.61 32.64
CA ASP A 40 7.25 -10.95 33.81
C ASP A 40 6.18 -11.87 34.42
N ARG A 41 6.03 -11.81 35.75
CA ARG A 41 5.06 -12.59 36.51
C ARG A 41 3.66 -11.96 36.57
N LYS A 42 3.47 -10.80 35.92
CA LYS A 42 2.16 -10.13 35.87
C LYS A 42 1.16 -10.99 35.13
N SER A 43 0.06 -11.26 35.78
CA SER A 43 -1.11 -11.91 35.20
C SER A 43 -2.34 -11.21 35.71
N PHE A 44 -3.19 -10.73 34.78
CA PHE A 44 -4.51 -10.21 35.09
C PHE A 44 -5.56 -11.33 35.15
N TRP A 45 -5.32 -12.40 34.39
CA TRP A 45 -6.22 -13.52 34.26
C TRP A 45 -5.84 -14.62 35.23
N HIS A 46 -6.83 -15.14 36.01
CA HIS A 46 -6.72 -16.47 36.61
C HIS A 46 -6.95 -17.49 35.50
N VAL A 47 -5.85 -18.08 35.03
CA VAL A 47 -5.89 -19.01 33.88
C VAL A 47 -5.57 -20.38 34.40
N ASP A 48 -6.55 -21.30 34.31
CA ASP A 48 -6.32 -22.71 34.49
C ASP A 48 -5.77 -23.30 33.20
N PHE A 49 -4.50 -23.62 33.20
CA PHE A 49 -3.83 -24.32 32.10
C PHE A 49 -3.84 -25.82 32.32
N PRO A 50 -3.82 -26.62 31.23
CA PRO A 50 -3.63 -28.07 31.34
C PRO A 50 -2.33 -28.43 32.09
N GLU A 51 -2.37 -29.53 32.87
CA GLU A 51 -1.21 -30.01 33.66
C GLU A 51 0.03 -30.31 32.79
N GLN A 52 -0.17 -30.58 31.51
CA GLN A 52 0.88 -30.84 30.54
C GLN A 52 1.71 -29.62 30.16
N LEU A 53 1.22 -28.40 30.42
CA LEU A 53 1.93 -27.13 30.16
C LEU A 53 2.85 -26.81 31.33
N THR A 54 4.14 -26.59 31.04
CA THR A 54 5.08 -26.12 32.05
C THR A 54 5.33 -24.63 31.88
N ILE A 55 5.03 -23.83 32.92
CA ILE A 55 5.33 -22.40 32.92
C ILE A 55 6.70 -22.15 33.57
N LYS A 56 7.56 -21.44 32.83
CA LYS A 56 8.92 -21.08 33.22
C LYS A 56 9.10 -19.56 33.14
N TYR A 57 10.07 -19.04 33.88
CA TYR A 57 10.34 -17.60 33.90
C TYR A 57 11.74 -17.33 33.40
N LEU A 58 11.88 -16.35 32.51
CA LEU A 58 13.17 -15.84 32.06
C LEU A 58 13.85 -15.05 33.18
N GLN A 59 15.17 -15.08 33.20
CA GLN A 59 15.96 -14.18 34.04
C GLN A 59 15.69 -12.72 33.66
N HIS A 60 15.76 -11.84 34.65
CA HIS A 60 15.55 -10.40 34.41
C HIS A 60 16.60 -9.84 33.44
N ILE A 61 16.14 -9.24 32.36
CA ILE A 61 16.99 -8.56 31.37
C ILE A 61 16.87 -7.04 31.57
N PRO A 62 17.94 -6.34 31.97
CA PRO A 62 17.89 -4.89 32.11
C PRO A 62 17.47 -4.18 30.84
N ARG A 63 16.51 -3.26 30.97
CA ARG A 63 15.88 -2.54 29.83
C ARG A 63 16.89 -1.81 28.93
N ILE A 64 18.06 -1.46 29.44
CA ILE A 64 19.09 -0.77 28.67
C ILE A 64 19.51 -1.57 27.41
N TYR A 65 19.48 -2.89 27.46
CA TYR A 65 19.86 -3.74 26.33
C TYR A 65 18.89 -3.61 25.14
N SER A 66 17.62 -3.24 25.36
CA SER A 66 16.66 -3.02 24.29
C SER A 66 16.97 -1.79 23.41
N PHE A 67 17.81 -0.89 23.90
CA PHE A 67 18.27 0.29 23.15
C PHE A 67 19.57 0.06 22.37
N MET A 68 20.15 -1.12 22.47
CA MET A 68 21.36 -1.50 21.73
C MET A 68 20.99 -2.25 20.44
N PRO A 69 21.87 -2.25 19.41
CA PRO A 69 21.73 -3.16 18.27
C PRO A 69 21.64 -4.60 18.78
N PHE A 70 20.69 -5.38 18.22
CA PHE A 70 20.38 -6.72 18.72
C PHE A 70 21.60 -7.64 18.83
N ASP A 71 22.48 -7.62 17.83
CA ASP A 71 23.72 -8.42 17.84
C ASP A 71 24.65 -8.08 19.02
N THR A 72 24.71 -6.82 19.40
CA THR A 72 25.52 -6.36 20.54
C THR A 72 24.90 -6.80 21.86
N ALA A 73 23.58 -6.65 21.98
CA ALA A 73 22.87 -7.07 23.18
C ALA A 73 22.92 -8.59 23.36
N LYS A 74 22.72 -9.38 22.30
CA LYS A 74 22.80 -10.86 22.32
C LYS A 74 24.17 -11.36 22.81
N LYS A 75 25.25 -10.65 22.48
CA LYS A 75 26.59 -11.02 22.95
C LYS A 75 26.85 -10.71 24.43
N ARG A 76 26.11 -9.76 25.02
CA ARG A 76 26.32 -9.25 26.38
C ARG A 76 25.37 -9.85 27.41
N VAL A 77 24.19 -10.28 26.97
CA VAL A 77 23.19 -10.87 27.86
C VAL A 77 23.37 -12.40 27.81
N HIS A 78 23.63 -12.99 28.97
CA HIS A 78 23.70 -14.42 29.12
C HIS A 78 22.45 -14.89 29.84
N LEU A 79 21.61 -15.64 29.13
CA LEU A 79 20.49 -16.36 29.73
C LEU A 79 20.95 -17.78 30.04
N ASP A 80 20.68 -18.22 31.27
CA ASP A 80 21.06 -19.56 31.71
C ASP A 80 19.97 -20.57 31.30
N PHE A 81 20.30 -21.43 30.36
CA PHE A 81 19.53 -22.59 29.95
C PHE A 81 20.30 -23.89 30.24
N SER A 82 21.26 -23.85 31.19
CA SER A 82 22.01 -25.03 31.62
C SER A 82 21.05 -26.09 32.16
N GLY A 83 21.18 -27.34 31.70
CA GLY A 83 20.27 -28.44 32.03
C GLY A 83 18.95 -28.43 31.26
N CYS A 84 18.75 -27.47 30.32
CA CYS A 84 17.62 -27.51 29.41
C CYS A 84 17.92 -28.46 28.24
N GLU A 85 17.09 -29.45 28.04
CA GLU A 85 17.16 -30.28 26.83
C GLU A 85 16.77 -29.48 25.60
N GLU A 86 17.29 -29.85 24.43
CA GLU A 86 17.05 -29.20 23.18
C GLU A 86 15.57 -29.28 22.77
N TYR A 87 14.98 -28.14 22.39
CA TYR A 87 13.63 -28.06 21.82
C TYR A 87 13.66 -28.39 20.31
N ASP A 88 12.59 -29.02 19.82
CA ASP A 88 12.39 -29.14 18.38
C ASP A 88 12.03 -27.78 17.78
N LEU A 89 11.28 -26.96 18.54
CA LEU A 89 10.80 -25.65 18.09
C LEU A 89 10.83 -24.61 19.21
N ALA A 90 11.43 -23.45 18.95
CA ALA A 90 11.35 -22.27 19.81
C ALA A 90 10.59 -21.14 19.10
N ILE A 91 9.53 -20.61 19.70
CA ILE A 91 8.63 -19.63 19.13
C ILE A 91 8.74 -18.30 19.89
N ASP A 92 9.24 -17.24 19.24
CA ASP A 92 9.14 -15.85 19.70
C ASP A 92 7.70 -15.36 19.44
N PHE A 93 6.79 -15.66 20.39
CA PHE A 93 5.36 -15.37 20.22
C PHE A 93 5.04 -13.89 20.40
N ASN A 94 5.74 -13.18 21.30
CA ASN A 94 5.64 -11.73 21.41
C ASN A 94 6.86 -11.03 20.82
N SER A 95 6.96 -11.08 19.51
CA SER A 95 8.10 -10.58 18.76
C SER A 95 8.41 -9.07 18.92
N TYR A 96 7.54 -8.33 19.58
CA TYR A 96 7.73 -6.91 19.89
C TYR A 96 8.52 -6.70 21.19
N GLN A 97 8.70 -7.75 21.98
CA GLN A 97 9.44 -7.71 23.24
C GLN A 97 10.86 -8.24 23.07
N PHE A 98 11.81 -7.45 23.56
CA PHE A 98 13.22 -7.79 23.44
C PHE A 98 13.58 -9.08 24.22
N SER A 99 12.99 -9.28 25.40
CA SER A 99 13.21 -10.46 26.26
C SER A 99 12.73 -11.75 25.58
N CYS A 100 11.55 -11.71 24.93
CA CYS A 100 11.00 -12.89 24.23
C CYS A 100 11.90 -13.28 23.06
N ALA A 101 12.31 -12.31 22.24
CA ALA A 101 13.23 -12.55 21.14
C ALA A 101 14.57 -13.13 21.61
N LEU A 102 15.13 -12.56 22.67
CA LEU A 102 16.42 -13.02 23.19
C LEU A 102 16.31 -14.44 23.78
N GLY A 103 15.23 -14.73 24.50
CA GLY A 103 14.94 -16.06 25.04
C GLY A 103 14.84 -17.11 23.91
N ALA A 104 13.97 -16.88 22.93
CA ALA A 104 13.75 -17.77 21.79
C ALA A 104 15.03 -18.01 20.96
N LEU A 105 15.89 -16.99 20.84
CA LEU A 105 17.12 -17.06 20.06
C LEU A 105 18.34 -17.56 20.87
N THR A 106 18.18 -17.82 22.17
CA THR A 106 19.28 -18.31 23.05
C THR A 106 19.02 -19.73 23.55
N VAL A 107 17.76 -20.12 23.76
CA VAL A 107 17.42 -21.49 24.18
C VAL A 107 17.96 -22.51 23.18
N PRO A 108 18.45 -23.69 23.64
CA PRO A 108 18.79 -24.77 22.74
C PRO A 108 17.56 -25.23 21.96
N ALA A 109 17.56 -25.02 20.64
CA ALA A 109 16.45 -25.41 19.78
C ALA A 109 16.96 -25.71 18.36
N LYS A 110 16.33 -26.68 17.70
CA LYS A 110 16.62 -27.07 16.31
C LYS A 110 16.09 -26.04 15.35
N ARG A 111 14.90 -25.47 15.62
CA ARG A 111 14.21 -24.49 14.78
C ARG A 111 13.70 -23.30 15.59
N ARG A 112 13.75 -22.11 15.01
CA ARG A 112 13.35 -20.84 15.62
C ARG A 112 12.39 -20.11 14.74
N VAL A 113 11.21 -19.79 15.26
CA VAL A 113 10.12 -19.13 14.54
C VAL A 113 9.75 -17.83 15.22
N MET A 114 9.52 -16.79 14.43
CA MET A 114 9.03 -15.50 14.91
C MET A 114 7.57 -15.31 14.54
N TRP A 115 6.73 -14.95 15.53
CA TRP A 115 5.31 -14.71 15.34
C TRP A 115 5.00 -13.21 15.13
N ILE A 116 4.16 -12.87 14.16
CA ILE A 116 3.83 -11.50 13.76
C ILE A 116 2.33 -11.28 14.01
N HIS A 117 1.98 -10.49 15.04
CA HIS A 117 0.61 -10.24 15.45
C HIS A 117 0.01 -8.93 14.96
N ASN A 118 0.79 -7.99 14.43
CA ASN A 118 0.32 -6.64 14.10
C ASN A 118 0.88 -6.14 12.78
N ASN A 119 0.17 -5.18 12.18
CA ASN A 119 0.67 -4.46 11.03
C ASN A 119 1.80 -3.50 11.45
N VAL A 120 3.05 -3.94 11.25
CA VAL A 120 4.27 -3.21 11.60
C VAL A 120 4.36 -1.86 10.89
N SER A 121 3.89 -1.75 9.64
CA SER A 121 4.02 -0.53 8.86
C SER A 121 3.31 0.65 9.50
N VAL A 122 2.14 0.42 10.11
CA VAL A 122 1.36 1.44 10.79
C VAL A 122 2.03 1.89 12.09
N LYS A 123 2.58 0.96 12.88
CA LYS A 123 3.35 1.31 14.08
C LYS A 123 4.57 2.15 13.73
N LEU A 124 5.29 1.79 12.68
CA LEU A 124 6.45 2.53 12.19
C LEU A 124 6.09 3.94 11.68
N GLN A 125 4.90 4.15 11.16
CA GLN A 125 4.42 5.47 10.73
C GLN A 125 4.03 6.35 11.92
N ASN A 126 3.33 5.80 12.90
CA ASN A 126 2.68 6.59 13.95
C ASN A 126 3.51 6.72 15.24
N GLU A 127 4.40 5.76 15.54
CA GLU A 127 5.13 5.69 16.81
C GLU A 127 6.63 5.91 16.63
N TRP A 128 7.13 7.13 16.91
CA TRP A 128 8.56 7.44 16.76
C TRP A 128 9.45 6.56 17.64
N LYS A 129 9.00 6.20 18.85
CA LYS A 129 9.73 5.31 19.77
C LYS A 129 9.90 3.92 19.15
N TYR A 130 8.85 3.42 18.49
CA TYR A 130 8.87 2.14 17.82
C TYR A 130 9.86 2.13 16.63
N ARG A 131 9.96 3.25 15.88
CA ARG A 131 10.96 3.38 14.80
C ARG A 131 12.41 3.25 15.30
N VAL A 132 12.72 3.83 16.45
CA VAL A 132 14.05 3.70 17.07
C VAL A 132 14.31 2.25 17.49
N LEU A 133 13.36 1.63 18.17
CA LEU A 133 13.45 0.22 18.58
C LEU A 133 13.55 -0.71 17.37
N TRP A 134 12.78 -0.49 16.33
CA TRP A 134 12.84 -1.27 15.09
C TRP A 134 14.22 -1.27 14.45
N SER A 135 14.87 -0.11 14.38
CA SER A 135 16.25 0.00 13.87
C SER A 135 17.24 -0.91 14.60
N ASN A 136 17.05 -1.05 15.92
CA ASN A 136 17.87 -1.93 16.75
C ASN A 136 17.47 -3.41 16.64
N PHE A 137 16.16 -3.68 16.53
CA PHE A 137 15.59 -5.04 16.53
C PHE A 137 15.74 -5.79 15.23
N LYS A 138 15.71 -5.12 14.09
CA LYS A 138 15.73 -5.81 12.80
C LYS A 138 16.96 -6.71 12.59
N GLY A 139 18.05 -6.49 13.35
CA GLY A 139 19.20 -7.38 13.36
C GLY A 139 18.90 -8.79 13.85
N LYS A 140 17.78 -9.02 14.55
CA LYS A 140 17.37 -10.36 15.02
C LYS A 140 16.82 -11.25 13.90
N PHE A 141 16.24 -10.68 12.83
CA PHE A 141 15.51 -11.44 11.79
C PHE A 141 16.35 -12.50 11.10
N LYS A 142 17.64 -12.26 10.93
CA LYS A 142 18.57 -13.24 10.33
C LYS A 142 18.73 -14.54 11.15
N TYR A 143 18.34 -14.54 12.43
CA TYR A 143 18.50 -15.69 13.32
C TYR A 143 17.28 -16.61 13.39
N TYR A 144 16.14 -16.19 12.82
CA TYR A 144 14.98 -17.04 12.70
C TYR A 144 15.05 -17.86 11.42
N ASP A 145 14.54 -19.06 11.47
CA ASP A 145 14.47 -19.97 10.35
C ASP A 145 13.23 -19.67 9.52
N GLU A 146 12.15 -19.20 10.17
CA GLU A 146 10.84 -18.96 9.58
C GLU A 146 10.06 -17.90 10.33
N PHE A 147 9.05 -17.33 9.65
CA PHE A 147 8.14 -16.31 10.17
C PHE A 147 6.69 -16.78 10.03
N VAL A 148 5.89 -16.56 11.07
CA VAL A 148 4.46 -16.84 11.06
C VAL A 148 3.71 -15.54 11.26
N GLY A 149 2.77 -15.23 10.36
CA GLY A 149 1.84 -14.14 10.51
C GLY A 149 0.45 -14.64 10.90
N VAL A 150 -0.26 -13.91 11.77
CA VAL A 150 -1.63 -14.26 12.13
C VAL A 150 -2.63 -13.99 10.99
N SER A 151 -2.22 -13.36 9.90
CA SER A 151 -2.98 -13.11 8.69
C SER A 151 -2.07 -12.67 7.54
N GLU A 152 -2.53 -12.74 6.31
CA GLU A 152 -1.83 -12.15 5.15
C GLU A 152 -1.63 -10.64 5.32
N GLY A 153 -2.59 -9.96 5.95
CA GLY A 153 -2.55 -8.53 6.22
C GLY A 153 -1.39 -8.06 7.10
N VAL A 154 -0.70 -8.96 7.83
CA VAL A 154 0.50 -8.61 8.61
C VAL A 154 1.80 -9.05 7.93
N ILE A 155 1.78 -10.10 7.10
CA ILE A 155 2.98 -10.64 6.44
C ILE A 155 3.53 -9.66 5.40
N ARG A 156 2.70 -9.21 4.48
CA ARG A 156 3.12 -8.30 3.42
C ARG A 156 3.73 -7.00 3.98
N PRO A 157 3.08 -6.28 4.91
CA PRO A 157 3.69 -5.09 5.54
C PRO A 157 4.98 -5.40 6.30
N PHE A 158 5.09 -6.59 6.91
CA PHE A 158 6.33 -6.99 7.58
C PHE A 158 7.47 -7.21 6.59
N LYS A 159 7.25 -7.93 5.49
CA LYS A 159 8.24 -8.12 4.41
C LYS A 159 8.73 -6.76 3.87
N GLU A 160 7.79 -5.87 3.55
CA GLU A 160 8.07 -4.52 3.03
C GLU A 160 8.93 -3.66 3.99
N CYS A 161 8.69 -3.75 5.30
CA CYS A 161 9.41 -2.97 6.31
C CYS A 161 10.75 -3.61 6.75
N SER A 162 10.79 -4.93 6.82
CA SER A 162 11.97 -5.68 7.27
C SER A 162 12.99 -5.89 6.15
N GLY A 163 12.51 -6.08 4.91
CA GLY A 163 13.31 -6.52 3.77
C GLY A 163 13.65 -8.02 3.81
N VAL A 164 12.95 -8.80 4.66
CA VAL A 164 13.14 -10.26 4.75
C VAL A 164 12.24 -10.92 3.72
N TYR A 165 12.85 -11.50 2.69
CA TYR A 165 12.19 -12.24 1.61
C TYR A 165 12.82 -13.61 1.36
N ASP A 166 13.95 -13.86 1.98
CA ASP A 166 14.78 -15.07 1.84
C ASP A 166 14.45 -16.15 2.86
N LYS A 167 13.38 -15.98 3.61
CA LYS A 167 12.91 -16.91 4.64
C LYS A 167 11.47 -17.34 4.36
N PRO A 168 11.06 -18.54 4.76
CA PRO A 168 9.67 -18.98 4.70
C PRO A 168 8.74 -18.09 5.54
N PHE A 169 7.52 -17.89 5.05
CA PHE A 169 6.44 -17.23 5.75
C PHE A 169 5.17 -18.07 5.66
N ASN A 170 4.57 -18.35 6.80
CA ASN A 170 3.29 -19.06 6.89
C ASN A 170 2.23 -18.19 7.56
N VAL A 171 0.97 -18.43 7.23
CA VAL A 171 -0.17 -17.87 7.94
C VAL A 171 -0.71 -18.93 8.91
N ILE A 172 -0.65 -18.62 10.19
CA ILE A 172 -1.31 -19.42 11.23
C ILE A 172 -2.11 -18.47 12.10
N GLN A 173 -3.43 -18.54 11.99
CA GLN A 173 -4.36 -17.66 12.69
C GLN A 173 -4.39 -17.95 14.20
N ASN A 174 -5.09 -17.12 14.97
CA ASN A 174 -5.23 -17.34 16.42
C ASN A 174 -6.36 -18.34 16.70
N VAL A 175 -6.16 -19.20 17.67
CA VAL A 175 -7.19 -20.10 18.21
C VAL A 175 -8.27 -19.29 18.94
N ILE A 176 -9.51 -19.70 18.79
CA ILE A 176 -10.67 -19.13 19.47
C ILE A 176 -11.20 -20.15 20.48
N ASP A 177 -11.24 -19.76 21.73
CA ASP A 177 -11.77 -20.60 22.80
C ASP A 177 -13.31 -20.49 22.85
N THR A 178 -13.98 -21.31 22.04
CA THR A 178 -15.46 -21.29 21.91
C THR A 178 -16.14 -21.78 23.17
N ASN A 179 -15.52 -22.67 23.93
CA ASN A 179 -16.08 -23.14 25.20
C ASN A 179 -16.16 -21.99 26.22
N GLU A 180 -15.10 -21.20 26.35
CA GLU A 180 -15.11 -20.01 27.21
C GLU A 180 -16.19 -19.00 26.75
N ILE A 181 -16.29 -18.78 25.43
CA ILE A 181 -17.27 -17.85 24.85
C ILE A 181 -18.69 -18.28 25.19
N TYR A 182 -19.03 -19.55 25.00
CA TYR A 182 -20.38 -20.07 25.25
C TYR A 182 -20.74 -20.00 26.73
N GLN A 183 -19.85 -20.45 27.62
CA GLN A 183 -20.06 -20.36 29.06
C GLN A 183 -20.32 -18.91 29.49
N LYS A 184 -19.53 -17.96 29.00
CA LYS A 184 -19.69 -16.56 29.33
C LYS A 184 -20.92 -15.90 28.67
N ALA A 185 -21.35 -16.36 27.52
CA ALA A 185 -22.56 -15.86 26.86
C ALA A 185 -23.84 -16.25 27.60
N GLU A 186 -23.81 -17.38 28.32
CA GLU A 186 -24.97 -17.92 29.12
C GLU A 186 -25.03 -17.36 30.54
N GLU A 187 -24.08 -16.52 30.96
CA GLU A 187 -24.15 -15.86 32.28
C GLU A 187 -25.35 -14.95 32.38
N GLU A 188 -25.93 -14.86 33.60
CA GLU A 188 -27.06 -13.97 33.85
C GLU A 188 -26.69 -12.49 33.74
N THR A 189 -27.58 -11.69 33.20
CA THR A 189 -27.42 -10.23 33.10
C THR A 189 -28.78 -9.54 33.13
N ASP A 190 -28.83 -8.39 33.77
CA ASP A 190 -29.97 -7.47 33.79
C ASP A 190 -30.03 -6.55 32.57
N PHE A 191 -29.03 -6.65 31.66
CA PHE A 191 -29.02 -5.87 30.44
C PHE A 191 -30.05 -6.37 29.42
N GLU A 192 -30.90 -5.47 28.98
CA GLU A 192 -31.92 -5.74 27.98
C GLU A 192 -31.73 -4.85 26.74
N VAL A 193 -32.15 -5.34 25.60
CA VAL A 193 -32.20 -4.61 24.34
C VAL A 193 -33.63 -4.40 23.89
N ASP A 194 -33.89 -3.33 23.16
CA ASP A 194 -35.18 -3.11 22.54
C ASP A 194 -35.38 -4.11 21.38
N SER A 195 -36.23 -5.10 21.58
CA SER A 195 -36.50 -6.15 20.59
C SER A 195 -37.21 -5.65 19.33
N SER A 196 -37.81 -4.44 19.36
CA SER A 196 -38.41 -3.80 18.19
C SER A 196 -37.33 -3.21 17.22
N LYS A 197 -36.09 -3.07 17.67
CA LYS A 197 -35.00 -2.51 16.90
C LYS A 197 -34.09 -3.59 16.35
N MET A 198 -33.37 -3.29 15.25
CA MET A 198 -32.22 -4.05 14.76
C MET A 198 -30.98 -3.60 15.55
N ASN A 199 -30.51 -4.47 16.46
CA ASN A 199 -29.48 -4.15 17.43
C ASN A 199 -28.13 -4.61 16.96
N PHE A 200 -27.26 -3.67 16.57
CA PHE A 200 -25.88 -3.91 16.21
C PHE A 200 -24.95 -3.80 17.42
N VAL A 201 -23.90 -4.59 17.44
CA VAL A 201 -22.81 -4.44 18.41
C VAL A 201 -21.46 -4.26 17.74
N ALA A 202 -20.65 -3.38 18.30
CA ALA A 202 -19.24 -3.21 17.97
C ALA A 202 -18.41 -3.29 19.24
N ILE A 203 -17.27 -4.03 19.19
CA ILE A 203 -16.45 -4.28 20.37
C ILE A 203 -14.99 -3.95 20.08
N GLY A 204 -14.36 -3.20 20.98
CA GLY A 204 -12.92 -2.95 20.93
C GLY A 204 -12.50 -1.64 21.56
N ARG A 205 -11.19 -1.42 21.59
CA ARG A 205 -10.62 -0.19 22.14
C ARG A 205 -11.05 1.02 21.32
N LEU A 206 -11.54 2.07 21.95
CA LEU A 206 -11.93 3.32 21.27
C LEU A 206 -10.69 4.12 20.84
N CYS A 207 -10.12 3.74 19.70
CA CYS A 207 -8.91 4.33 19.14
C CYS A 207 -9.02 4.48 17.61
N HIS A 208 -8.10 5.22 17.00
CA HIS A 208 -8.10 5.47 15.55
C HIS A 208 -8.10 4.19 14.70
N GLN A 209 -7.42 3.13 15.17
CA GLN A 209 -7.34 1.84 14.47
C GLN A 209 -8.73 1.24 14.20
N LYS A 210 -9.62 1.27 15.19
CA LYS A 210 -10.92 0.61 15.15
C LYS A 210 -11.99 1.32 14.30
N GLY A 211 -11.72 2.55 13.83
CA GLY A 211 -12.56 3.22 12.84
C GLY A 211 -13.96 3.60 13.32
N TYR A 212 -14.19 3.78 14.62
CA TYR A 212 -15.52 4.14 15.15
C TYR A 212 -16.05 5.47 14.61
N ASP A 213 -15.20 6.37 14.18
CA ASP A 213 -15.59 7.60 13.48
C ASP A 213 -16.20 7.31 12.09
N ILE A 214 -15.66 6.32 11.36
CA ILE A 214 -16.27 5.82 10.11
C ILE A 214 -17.61 5.18 10.45
N MET A 215 -17.64 4.28 11.44
CA MET A 215 -18.86 3.58 11.87
C MET A 215 -19.99 4.53 12.22
N LEU A 216 -19.74 5.59 12.99
CA LEU A 216 -20.75 6.58 13.35
C LEU A 216 -21.26 7.36 12.13
N SER A 217 -20.38 7.69 11.17
CA SER A 217 -20.79 8.35 9.93
C SER A 217 -21.67 7.45 9.06
N ASP A 218 -21.27 6.19 8.89
CA ASP A 218 -22.00 5.20 8.10
C ASP A 218 -23.35 4.86 8.74
N PHE A 219 -23.36 4.72 10.06
CA PHE A 219 -24.59 4.47 10.82
C PHE A 219 -25.55 5.66 10.79
N CYS A 220 -25.03 6.90 10.80
CA CYS A 220 -25.83 8.10 10.58
C CYS A 220 -26.47 8.11 9.19
N GLU A 221 -25.71 7.76 8.15
CA GLU A 221 -26.24 7.69 6.79
C GLU A 221 -27.33 6.60 6.69
N ALA A 222 -27.08 5.40 7.17
CA ALA A 222 -28.06 4.30 7.19
C ALA A 222 -29.35 4.67 7.96
N SER A 223 -29.22 5.45 9.05
CA SER A 223 -30.35 5.93 9.87
C SER A 223 -31.28 6.91 9.18
N LYS A 224 -30.94 7.42 7.99
CA LYS A 224 -31.83 8.25 7.17
C LYS A 224 -32.85 7.41 6.39
N TYR A 225 -32.52 6.15 6.15
CA TYR A 225 -33.37 5.23 5.39
C TYR A 225 -34.14 4.25 6.27
N ARG A 226 -33.75 4.15 7.57
CA ARG A 226 -34.31 3.17 8.50
C ARG A 226 -34.27 3.65 9.96
N ASP A 227 -35.42 3.69 10.63
CA ASP A 227 -35.52 4.27 11.98
C ASP A 227 -35.36 3.26 13.13
N ASP A 228 -35.48 1.96 12.85
CA ASP A 228 -35.38 0.88 13.84
C ASP A 228 -33.94 0.43 14.15
N LEU A 229 -32.93 1.17 13.74
CA LEU A 229 -31.52 0.84 14.00
C LEU A 229 -31.07 1.27 15.39
N HIS A 230 -30.31 0.39 16.08
CA HIS A 230 -29.59 0.74 17.31
C HIS A 230 -28.18 0.12 17.30
N LEU A 231 -27.17 0.91 17.69
CA LEU A 231 -25.77 0.49 17.79
C LEU A 231 -25.28 0.55 19.24
N TYR A 232 -24.81 -0.58 19.74
CA TYR A 232 -24.14 -0.68 21.04
C TYR A 232 -22.63 -0.79 20.85
N ILE A 233 -21.87 0.05 21.54
CA ILE A 233 -20.40 0.06 21.47
C ILE A 233 -19.83 -0.36 22.83
N ILE A 234 -19.14 -1.49 22.87
CA ILE A 234 -18.48 -2.05 24.05
C ILE A 234 -16.99 -1.80 23.98
N GLY A 235 -16.46 -1.06 24.93
CA GLY A 235 -15.06 -0.73 25.03
C GLY A 235 -14.81 0.67 25.58
N ASP A 236 -13.53 0.98 25.77
CA ASP A 236 -13.05 2.30 26.20
C ASP A 236 -11.73 2.66 25.49
N GLY A 237 -11.31 3.90 25.55
CA GLY A 237 -10.07 4.35 24.93
C GLY A 237 -9.94 5.86 24.80
N ASP A 238 -8.81 6.29 24.24
CA ASP A 238 -8.42 7.71 24.11
C ASP A 238 -9.37 8.53 23.22
N LYS A 239 -10.18 7.88 22.40
CA LYS A 239 -11.14 8.53 21.49
C LYS A 239 -12.55 8.64 22.06
N ARG A 240 -12.83 8.10 23.25
CA ARG A 240 -14.19 8.06 23.81
C ARG A 240 -14.91 9.40 23.76
N LEU A 241 -14.34 10.44 24.38
CA LEU A 241 -14.96 11.76 24.44
C LEU A 241 -15.23 12.36 23.05
N SER A 242 -14.29 12.18 22.11
CA SER A 242 -14.45 12.68 20.74
C SER A 242 -15.52 11.93 19.95
N LEU A 243 -15.70 10.63 20.21
CA LEU A 243 -16.73 9.81 19.57
C LEU A 243 -18.12 10.09 20.16
N GLU A 244 -18.25 10.31 21.46
CA GLU A 244 -19.48 10.74 22.09
C GLU A 244 -19.92 12.11 21.57
N TYR A 245 -19.01 13.07 21.46
CA TYR A 245 -19.29 14.36 20.83
C TYR A 245 -19.72 14.23 19.37
N MET A 246 -19.07 13.35 18.60
CA MET A 246 -19.44 13.08 17.21
C MET A 246 -20.83 12.44 17.11
N ARG A 247 -21.16 11.46 17.94
CA ARG A 247 -22.50 10.87 18.04
C ARG A 247 -23.56 11.95 18.22
N ASP A 248 -23.37 12.83 19.20
CA ASP A 248 -24.33 13.89 19.53
C ASP A 248 -24.45 14.91 18.39
N SER A 249 -23.33 15.27 17.75
CA SER A 249 -23.30 16.19 16.59
C SER A 249 -24.00 15.60 15.36
N LEU A 250 -24.03 14.27 15.21
CA LEU A 250 -24.70 13.55 14.14
C LEU A 250 -26.19 13.26 14.46
N GLY A 251 -26.69 13.66 15.64
CA GLY A 251 -28.07 13.39 16.09
C GLY A 251 -28.34 11.92 16.39
N LEU A 252 -27.31 11.15 16.77
CA LEU A 252 -27.40 9.71 17.03
C LEU A 252 -27.56 9.36 18.53
N THR A 253 -27.83 10.33 19.40
CA THR A 253 -27.90 10.13 20.87
C THR A 253 -28.83 9.01 21.28
N ASP A 254 -29.99 8.89 20.62
CA ASP A 254 -31.00 7.87 20.91
C ASP A 254 -30.79 6.56 20.13
N LYS A 255 -29.84 6.54 19.19
CA LYS A 255 -29.58 5.39 18.31
C LYS A 255 -28.22 4.72 18.56
N VAL A 256 -27.32 5.34 19.35
CA VAL A 256 -25.99 4.81 19.65
C VAL A 256 -25.69 4.88 21.15
N THR A 257 -25.42 3.73 21.74
CA THR A 257 -25.12 3.59 23.18
C THR A 257 -23.72 3.11 23.42
N PHE A 258 -22.91 3.90 24.14
CA PHE A 258 -21.59 3.48 24.63
C PHE A 258 -21.70 2.77 25.95
N LEU A 259 -21.52 1.45 25.97
CA LEU A 259 -21.62 0.62 27.18
C LEU A 259 -20.37 0.68 28.07
N GLY A 260 -19.26 1.26 27.59
CA GLY A 260 -17.98 1.25 28.29
C GLY A 260 -17.30 -0.12 28.25
N GLN A 261 -16.21 -0.27 29.00
CA GLN A 261 -15.51 -1.54 29.10
C GLN A 261 -16.32 -2.53 29.93
N ARG A 262 -16.48 -3.75 29.43
CA ARG A 262 -17.20 -4.85 30.10
C ARG A 262 -16.28 -6.03 30.34
N ALA A 263 -16.31 -6.62 31.51
CA ALA A 263 -15.48 -7.79 31.88
C ALA A 263 -15.90 -9.02 31.06
N ASN A 264 -17.21 -9.23 30.93
CA ASN A 264 -17.78 -10.24 30.05
C ASN A 264 -18.57 -9.56 28.91
N PRO A 265 -18.00 -9.41 27.70
CA PRO A 265 -18.72 -8.83 26.56
C PRO A 265 -19.69 -9.83 25.90
N PHE A 266 -19.52 -11.14 26.09
CA PHE A 266 -20.24 -12.17 25.36
C PHE A 266 -21.71 -12.22 25.74
N VAL A 267 -22.05 -12.00 27.00
CA VAL A 267 -23.44 -11.92 27.47
C VAL A 267 -24.22 -10.76 26.81
N TYR A 268 -23.54 -9.68 26.48
CA TYR A 268 -24.10 -8.57 25.69
C TYR A 268 -24.23 -8.94 24.22
N MET A 269 -23.18 -9.54 23.63
CA MET A 269 -23.22 -10.00 22.23
C MET A 269 -24.35 -10.98 21.98
N ASP A 270 -24.60 -11.88 22.92
CA ASP A 270 -25.66 -12.87 22.77
C ASP A 270 -27.07 -12.25 22.74
N LYS A 271 -27.25 -11.01 23.18
CA LYS A 271 -28.51 -10.26 23.08
C LYS A 271 -28.67 -9.41 21.84
N MET A 272 -27.61 -9.30 21.01
CA MET A 272 -27.60 -8.48 19.79
C MET A 272 -28.04 -9.26 18.57
N ASP A 273 -28.45 -8.54 17.52
CA ASP A 273 -28.89 -9.14 16.25
C ASP A 273 -27.76 -9.25 15.22
N ALA A 274 -26.73 -8.37 15.29
CA ALA A 274 -25.62 -8.35 14.35
C ALA A 274 -24.35 -7.72 14.94
N PHE A 275 -23.20 -8.07 14.39
CA PHE A 275 -21.91 -7.48 14.72
C PHE A 275 -21.44 -6.57 13.57
N VAL A 276 -20.91 -5.38 13.90
CA VAL A 276 -20.38 -4.44 12.90
C VAL A 276 -18.94 -4.03 13.20
N SER A 277 -18.09 -3.96 12.15
CA SER A 277 -16.71 -3.51 12.27
C SER A 277 -16.25 -2.72 11.06
N THR A 278 -15.70 -1.53 11.31
CA THR A 278 -15.13 -0.63 10.31
C THR A 278 -13.65 -0.34 10.57
N SER A 279 -12.94 -1.30 11.17
CA SER A 279 -11.52 -1.15 11.51
C SER A 279 -10.68 -0.81 10.30
N ARG A 280 -9.79 0.16 10.43
CA ARG A 280 -8.88 0.59 9.35
C ARG A 280 -7.80 -0.45 9.05
N TYR A 281 -7.35 -1.14 10.08
CA TYR A 281 -6.35 -2.22 9.99
C TYR A 281 -6.37 -3.07 11.26
N GLU A 282 -5.97 -4.34 11.11
CA GLU A 282 -5.90 -5.30 12.22
C GLU A 282 -4.60 -6.12 12.16
N GLY A 283 -4.43 -7.00 13.14
CA GLY A 283 -3.54 -8.16 13.04
C GLY A 283 -4.36 -9.34 12.54
N GLN A 284 -5.10 -9.93 13.48
CA GLN A 284 -6.28 -10.73 13.25
C GLN A 284 -7.34 -10.22 14.24
N PRO A 285 -8.51 -9.81 13.78
CA PRO A 285 -9.55 -9.25 14.65
C PRO A 285 -10.27 -10.34 15.42
N LEU A 286 -9.80 -10.66 16.65
CA LEU A 286 -10.40 -11.69 17.49
C LEU A 286 -11.89 -11.43 17.75
N ASN A 287 -12.30 -10.17 17.93
CA ASN A 287 -13.68 -9.78 18.17
C ASN A 287 -14.63 -10.16 17.01
N ILE A 288 -14.18 -10.18 15.77
CA ILE A 288 -14.96 -10.68 14.62
C ILE A 288 -15.16 -12.19 14.73
N MET A 289 -14.09 -12.93 15.07
CA MET A 289 -14.16 -14.37 15.24
C MET A 289 -14.98 -14.76 16.48
N GLU A 290 -14.91 -13.99 17.55
CA GLU A 290 -15.76 -14.13 18.74
C GLU A 290 -17.23 -13.88 18.41
N ALA A 291 -17.54 -12.88 17.59
CA ALA A 291 -18.90 -12.62 17.12
C ALA A 291 -19.43 -13.77 16.24
N ARG A 292 -18.58 -14.34 15.38
CA ARG A 292 -18.90 -15.53 14.60
C ARG A 292 -19.21 -16.73 15.50
N ALA A 293 -18.39 -16.96 16.53
CA ALA A 293 -18.64 -18.04 17.49
C ALA A 293 -19.98 -17.89 18.22
N VAL A 294 -20.36 -16.68 18.61
CA VAL A 294 -21.68 -16.38 19.21
C VAL A 294 -22.83 -16.58 18.20
N GLY A 295 -22.52 -16.61 16.89
CA GLY A 295 -23.50 -16.79 15.83
C GLY A 295 -24.12 -15.49 15.32
N LEU A 296 -23.43 -14.36 15.46
CA LEU A 296 -23.91 -13.07 14.95
C LEU A 296 -23.57 -12.91 13.46
N PRO A 297 -24.53 -12.47 12.63
CA PRO A 297 -24.26 -11.97 11.29
C PRO A 297 -23.18 -10.86 11.32
N LEU A 298 -22.21 -10.92 10.40
CA LEU A 298 -21.04 -10.04 10.38
C LEU A 298 -21.18 -8.97 9.31
N TYR A 299 -21.16 -7.70 9.73
CA TYR A 299 -21.16 -6.53 8.88
C TYR A 299 -19.81 -5.84 8.97
N CYS A 300 -18.86 -6.26 8.14
CA CYS A 300 -17.48 -5.79 8.15
C CYS A 300 -17.13 -5.12 6.84
N THR A 301 -16.32 -4.06 6.88
CA THR A 301 -15.80 -3.43 5.66
C THR A 301 -14.85 -4.34 4.90
N LYS A 302 -14.82 -4.24 3.58
CA LYS A 302 -14.07 -5.10 2.63
C LYS A 302 -12.58 -5.25 2.98
N ASN A 303 -11.95 -4.18 3.43
CA ASN A 303 -10.54 -4.19 3.81
C ASN A 303 -10.19 -5.14 4.96
N LEU A 304 -11.19 -5.70 5.67
CA LEU A 304 -10.97 -6.64 6.78
C LEU A 304 -10.83 -8.10 6.35
N GLU A 305 -11.18 -8.44 5.12
CA GLU A 305 -11.08 -9.81 4.58
C GLU A 305 -9.65 -10.36 4.67
N ILE A 306 -8.65 -9.52 4.37
CA ILE A 306 -7.23 -9.92 4.39
C ILE A 306 -6.72 -10.33 5.79
N TYR A 307 -7.47 -9.97 6.85
CA TYR A 307 -7.08 -10.24 8.23
C TYR A 307 -7.78 -11.46 8.84
N SER A 308 -8.80 -12.03 8.18
CA SER A 308 -9.56 -13.16 8.71
C SER A 308 -10.04 -14.08 7.60
N LYS A 309 -9.56 -15.34 7.60
CA LYS A 309 -9.95 -16.37 6.62
C LYS A 309 -11.46 -16.62 6.70
N GLY A 310 -12.12 -16.60 5.55
CA GLY A 310 -13.56 -16.85 5.46
C GLY A 310 -14.45 -15.68 5.89
N LEU A 311 -13.88 -14.48 6.11
CA LEU A 311 -14.65 -13.27 6.29
C LEU A 311 -15.04 -12.69 4.93
N GLU A 312 -16.33 -12.48 4.72
CA GLU A 312 -16.87 -11.74 3.56
C GLU A 312 -17.14 -10.29 3.97
N GLY A 313 -16.32 -9.37 3.49
CA GLY A 313 -16.48 -7.95 3.74
C GLY A 313 -17.47 -7.29 2.79
N ARG A 314 -18.04 -6.18 3.20
CA ARG A 314 -18.99 -5.40 2.40
C ARG A 314 -18.30 -4.25 1.69
N GLU A 315 -18.56 -4.09 0.40
CA GLU A 315 -18.07 -2.91 -0.37
C GLU A 315 -18.80 -1.64 0.09
N ASP A 316 -20.13 -1.73 0.28
CA ASP A 316 -20.98 -0.68 0.85
C ASP A 316 -21.56 -1.15 2.19
N ILE A 317 -20.99 -0.63 3.28
CA ILE A 317 -21.43 -0.97 4.64
C ILE A 317 -22.75 -0.28 4.98
N VAL A 318 -23.05 0.88 4.39
CA VAL A 318 -24.29 1.62 4.61
C VAL A 318 -25.45 0.83 4.03
N ASP A 319 -25.35 0.40 2.77
CA ASP A 319 -26.34 -0.43 2.11
C ASP A 319 -26.58 -1.73 2.89
N ALA A 320 -25.50 -2.37 3.32
CA ALA A 320 -25.59 -3.60 4.10
C ALA A 320 -26.34 -3.41 5.45
N ILE A 321 -26.11 -2.29 6.16
CA ILE A 321 -26.83 -1.97 7.40
C ILE A 321 -28.32 -1.67 7.13
N VAL A 322 -28.63 -0.94 6.05
CA VAL A 322 -30.01 -0.60 5.67
C VAL A 322 -30.81 -1.87 5.39
N HIS A 323 -30.23 -2.86 4.72
CA HIS A 323 -30.91 -4.11 4.36
C HIS A 323 -30.76 -5.24 5.40
N ALA A 324 -30.11 -4.99 6.54
CA ALA A 324 -29.90 -5.98 7.57
C ALA A 324 -31.24 -6.51 8.14
N GLN A 325 -31.31 -7.81 8.35
CA GLN A 325 -32.48 -8.48 8.91
C GLN A 325 -32.08 -9.29 10.14
N LYS A 326 -33.07 -9.52 11.05
CA LYS A 326 -32.85 -10.43 12.17
C LYS A 326 -32.82 -11.86 11.66
N GLU A 327 -31.74 -12.54 11.93
CA GLU A 327 -31.56 -13.95 11.56
C GLU A 327 -31.42 -14.81 12.81
N PRO A 328 -31.83 -16.09 12.75
CA PRO A 328 -31.55 -17.03 13.81
C PRO A 328 -30.03 -17.15 13.99
N LYS A 329 -29.57 -17.13 15.25
CA LYS A 329 -28.14 -17.30 15.53
C LYS A 329 -27.74 -18.75 15.35
N HIS A 330 -26.65 -18.95 14.61
CA HIS A 330 -26.02 -20.25 14.44
C HIS A 330 -24.64 -20.21 15.08
N ARG A 331 -24.51 -20.68 16.32
CA ARG A 331 -23.23 -20.81 17.02
C ARG A 331 -22.30 -21.70 16.21
N ASP A 332 -21.10 -21.21 15.93
CA ASP A 332 -20.04 -21.93 15.19
C ASP A 332 -18.96 -22.37 16.22
N ASP A 333 -18.81 -23.67 16.43
CA ASP A 333 -17.85 -24.21 17.39
C ASP A 333 -16.39 -24.03 16.95
N LEU A 334 -16.18 -23.62 15.69
CA LEU A 334 -14.88 -23.39 15.10
C LEU A 334 -13.90 -24.57 15.25
N HIS A 335 -14.41 -25.79 15.39
CA HIS A 335 -13.58 -26.97 15.66
C HIS A 335 -12.59 -27.23 14.52
N GLU A 336 -13.05 -27.26 13.28
CA GLU A 336 -12.17 -27.45 12.11
C GLU A 336 -11.15 -26.33 11.99
N TYR A 337 -11.59 -25.08 12.19
CA TYR A 337 -10.74 -23.92 12.19
C TYR A 337 -9.62 -24.00 13.24
N ASN A 338 -9.95 -24.32 14.49
CA ASN A 338 -8.97 -24.46 15.57
C ASN A 338 -8.02 -25.65 15.33
N THR A 339 -8.55 -26.76 14.81
CA THR A 339 -7.75 -27.94 14.47
C THR A 339 -6.72 -27.65 13.38
N GLU A 340 -7.09 -26.92 12.32
CA GLU A 340 -6.16 -26.49 11.27
C GLU A 340 -5.01 -25.66 11.86
N ILE A 341 -5.30 -24.72 12.76
CA ILE A 341 -4.30 -23.88 13.43
C ILE A 341 -3.34 -24.71 14.28
N ILE A 342 -3.86 -25.59 15.12
CA ILE A 342 -3.05 -26.44 16.00
C ILE A 342 -2.16 -27.38 15.17
N ASN A 343 -2.70 -27.99 14.12
CA ASN A 343 -1.94 -28.82 13.20
C ASN A 343 -0.85 -28.00 12.46
N GLY A 344 -1.12 -26.74 12.10
CA GLY A 344 -0.11 -25.85 11.55
C GLY A 344 1.07 -25.64 12.50
N ILE A 345 0.82 -25.48 13.80
CA ILE A 345 1.87 -25.33 14.82
C ILE A 345 2.64 -26.65 15.01
N LYS A 346 1.92 -27.78 15.04
CA LYS A 346 2.56 -29.10 15.13
C LYS A 346 3.48 -29.36 13.92
N ALA A 347 3.02 -29.04 12.72
CA ALA A 347 3.81 -29.14 11.48
C ALA A 347 5.12 -28.33 11.55
N LEU A 348 5.11 -27.14 12.18
CA LEU A 348 6.35 -26.38 12.40
C LEU A 348 7.37 -27.15 13.25
N ALA A 349 6.92 -27.97 14.22
CA ALA A 349 7.80 -28.78 15.09
C ALA A 349 8.24 -30.08 14.43
N GLU A 350 7.52 -30.56 13.43
CA GLU A 350 7.78 -31.82 12.73
C GLU A 350 8.75 -31.70 11.55
N HIS A 351 8.74 -30.55 10.87
CA HIS A 351 9.59 -30.31 9.71
C HIS A 351 11.05 -30.09 10.12
N THR A 352 11.92 -31.04 9.73
CA THR A 352 13.35 -31.01 10.03
C THR A 352 14.20 -30.41 8.91
N ASP A 353 13.65 -30.23 7.71
CA ASP A 353 14.41 -29.77 6.55
C ASP A 353 14.01 -28.33 6.18
N ALA A 354 15.03 -27.46 6.01
CA ALA A 354 14.83 -26.17 5.38
C ALA A 354 14.41 -26.42 3.91
N PRO A 355 13.44 -25.67 3.36
CA PRO A 355 13.08 -25.82 1.96
C PRO A 355 14.32 -25.60 1.09
N GLU A 356 14.53 -26.48 0.10
CA GLU A 356 15.60 -26.32 -0.87
C GLU A 356 15.52 -24.94 -1.54
N PRO A 357 16.64 -24.23 -1.75
CA PRO A 357 16.62 -22.96 -2.44
C PRO A 357 16.15 -23.19 -3.89
N GLU A 358 15.04 -22.56 -4.27
CA GLU A 358 14.63 -22.46 -5.68
C GLU A 358 15.81 -22.02 -6.54
N THR A 359 15.91 -22.56 -7.75
CA THR A 359 16.93 -22.16 -8.75
C THR A 359 17.02 -20.64 -8.81
N GLN A 360 18.20 -20.10 -8.48
CA GLN A 360 18.42 -18.66 -8.36
C GLN A 360 18.19 -17.96 -9.70
N LYS A 361 17.01 -17.35 -9.87
CA LYS A 361 16.75 -16.43 -10.98
C LYS A 361 17.72 -15.23 -10.88
N LYS A 362 18.12 -14.66 -12.02
CA LYS A 362 18.92 -13.42 -12.04
C LYS A 362 18.19 -12.31 -11.28
N ARG A 363 18.90 -11.60 -10.41
CA ARG A 363 18.33 -10.54 -9.59
C ARG A 363 18.27 -9.22 -10.34
N VAL A 364 17.10 -8.58 -10.34
CA VAL A 364 16.88 -7.20 -10.81
C VAL A 364 16.42 -6.34 -9.64
N SER A 365 17.14 -5.27 -9.38
CA SER A 365 16.83 -4.32 -8.30
C SER A 365 16.46 -2.96 -8.89
N ILE A 366 15.37 -2.35 -8.42
CA ILE A 366 14.87 -1.06 -8.91
C ILE A 366 14.78 -0.09 -7.74
N ILE A 367 15.30 1.13 -7.87
CA ILE A 367 15.16 2.19 -6.86
C ILE A 367 14.24 3.28 -7.39
N ALA A 368 13.11 3.49 -6.70
CA ALA A 368 12.10 4.50 -6.96
C ALA A 368 12.01 5.51 -5.81
N LEU A 369 11.56 6.74 -6.07
CA LEU A 369 11.32 7.73 -5.01
C LEU A 369 10.11 7.35 -4.17
N HIS A 370 9.00 7.05 -4.82
CA HIS A 370 7.75 6.56 -4.25
C HIS A 370 6.96 5.80 -5.32
N LEU A 371 5.88 5.16 -4.93
CA LEU A 371 4.98 4.40 -5.82
C LEU A 371 3.54 4.94 -5.74
N GLY A 372 3.42 6.24 -5.41
CA GLY A 372 2.14 6.93 -5.40
C GLY A 372 1.62 7.20 -6.81
N MET A 373 0.62 8.06 -6.94
CA MET A 373 0.05 8.34 -8.26
C MET A 373 0.94 9.22 -9.13
N GLY A 374 1.10 8.80 -10.38
CA GLY A 374 1.80 9.51 -11.44
C GLY A 374 2.21 8.58 -12.57
N GLY A 375 2.48 9.13 -13.75
CA GLY A 375 2.92 8.33 -14.90
C GLY A 375 4.27 7.65 -14.69
N VAL A 376 5.18 8.29 -13.98
CA VAL A 376 6.50 7.72 -13.64
C VAL A 376 6.33 6.52 -12.72
N GLU A 377 5.50 6.64 -11.70
CA GLU A 377 5.23 5.59 -10.74
C GLU A 377 4.54 4.40 -11.41
N LYS A 378 3.56 4.66 -12.30
CA LYS A 378 2.92 3.63 -13.14
C LYS A 378 3.96 2.90 -13.98
N ALA A 379 4.86 3.62 -14.67
CA ALA A 379 5.93 3.01 -15.47
C ALA A 379 6.83 2.09 -14.65
N ILE A 380 7.23 2.53 -13.45
CA ILE A 380 8.11 1.75 -12.58
C ILE A 380 7.41 0.47 -12.10
N ILE A 381 6.14 0.55 -11.74
CA ILE A 381 5.36 -0.61 -11.28
C ILE A 381 5.16 -1.59 -12.45
N SER A 382 4.75 -1.12 -13.63
CA SER A 382 4.60 -1.96 -14.82
C SER A 382 5.92 -2.66 -15.20
N MET A 383 7.04 -1.93 -15.15
CA MET A 383 8.38 -2.51 -15.39
C MET A 383 8.76 -3.56 -14.35
N ALA A 384 8.44 -3.34 -13.06
CA ALA A 384 8.71 -4.31 -12.01
C ALA A 384 7.87 -5.58 -12.18
N ASN A 385 6.60 -5.45 -12.56
CA ASN A 385 5.69 -6.56 -12.85
C ASN A 385 6.19 -7.39 -14.05
N LEU A 386 6.56 -6.72 -15.15
CA LEU A 386 7.15 -7.35 -16.33
C LEU A 386 8.39 -8.19 -15.97
N PHE A 387 9.29 -7.63 -15.19
CA PHE A 387 10.51 -8.34 -14.81
C PHE A 387 10.25 -9.52 -13.87
N ALA A 388 9.18 -9.49 -13.07
CA ALA A 388 8.83 -10.57 -12.13
C ALA A 388 8.48 -11.91 -12.83
N GLU A 389 8.23 -11.89 -14.13
CA GLU A 389 8.01 -13.10 -14.91
C GLU A 389 9.30 -13.95 -15.05
N ARG A 390 10.42 -13.29 -15.29
CA ARG A 390 11.71 -13.94 -15.59
C ARG A 390 12.74 -13.84 -14.48
N TYR A 391 12.70 -12.78 -13.65
CA TYR A 391 13.74 -12.41 -12.71
C TYR A 391 13.25 -12.39 -11.28
N GLU A 392 14.19 -12.41 -10.32
CA GLU A 392 13.95 -12.12 -8.92
C GLU A 392 13.97 -10.60 -8.71
N VAL A 393 12.80 -9.97 -8.59
CA VAL A 393 12.67 -8.51 -8.60
C VAL A 393 12.60 -7.93 -7.18
N TYR A 394 13.49 -6.98 -6.89
CA TYR A 394 13.49 -6.15 -5.68
C TYR A 394 13.15 -4.71 -6.03
N LEU A 395 12.02 -4.21 -5.55
CA LEU A 395 11.58 -2.84 -5.74
C LEU A 395 11.79 -2.04 -4.45
N TYR A 396 12.77 -1.14 -4.44
CA TYR A 396 13.08 -0.27 -3.32
C TYR A 396 12.41 1.08 -3.50
N SER A 397 11.38 1.37 -2.70
CA SER A 397 10.73 2.68 -2.66
C SER A 397 11.29 3.51 -1.50
N VAL A 398 11.74 4.74 -1.77
CA VAL A 398 12.31 5.59 -0.72
C VAL A 398 11.23 5.95 0.29
N TYR A 399 10.04 6.36 -0.16
CA TYR A 399 8.92 6.75 0.70
C TYR A 399 7.70 5.86 0.49
N LYS A 400 6.93 5.61 1.57
CA LYS A 400 5.59 5.04 1.49
C LYS A 400 4.58 6.19 1.48
N MET A 401 3.99 6.47 0.32
CA MET A 401 2.93 7.47 0.18
C MET A 401 1.56 6.85 0.48
N PRO A 402 0.56 7.63 0.94
CA PRO A 402 -0.81 7.14 1.02
C PRO A 402 -1.30 6.61 -0.33
N GLY A 403 -2.00 5.48 -0.32
CA GLY A 403 -2.49 4.84 -1.55
C GLY A 403 -1.39 4.29 -2.47
N SER A 404 -0.19 3.98 -1.94
CA SER A 404 0.88 3.34 -2.72
C SER A 404 1.00 1.84 -2.39
N PRO A 405 1.24 0.97 -3.41
CA PRO A 405 1.37 1.28 -4.84
C PRO A 405 0.06 1.77 -5.47
N SER A 406 0.15 2.68 -6.46
CA SER A 406 -1.01 3.27 -7.15
C SER A 406 -1.64 2.37 -8.22
N VAL A 407 -0.95 1.31 -8.59
CA VAL A 407 -1.37 0.25 -9.52
C VAL A 407 -1.09 -1.09 -8.83
N PRO A 408 -1.81 -2.17 -9.14
CA PRO A 408 -1.51 -3.48 -8.60
C PRO A 408 -0.05 -3.89 -8.85
N LEU A 409 0.61 -4.36 -7.80
CA LEU A 409 1.97 -4.87 -7.87
C LEU A 409 1.91 -6.40 -7.79
N ASP A 410 2.61 -7.06 -8.71
CA ASP A 410 2.73 -8.52 -8.73
C ASP A 410 3.32 -9.04 -7.40
N ASP A 411 2.74 -10.09 -6.84
CA ASP A 411 3.12 -10.65 -5.54
C ASP A 411 4.54 -11.26 -5.54
N ARG A 412 5.09 -11.56 -6.72
CA ARG A 412 6.47 -11.99 -6.91
C ARG A 412 7.49 -10.86 -6.73
N VAL A 413 7.05 -9.58 -6.81
CA VAL A 413 7.91 -8.41 -6.62
C VAL A 413 8.16 -8.17 -5.13
N ARG A 414 9.42 -8.21 -4.72
CA ARG A 414 9.85 -7.98 -3.34
C ARG A 414 9.98 -6.48 -3.06
N LEU A 415 8.85 -5.87 -2.62
CA LEU A 415 8.80 -4.45 -2.31
C LEU A 415 9.40 -4.15 -0.93
N GLN A 416 10.27 -3.13 -0.86
CA GLN A 416 10.81 -2.61 0.39
C GLN A 416 10.75 -1.09 0.45
N TYR A 417 10.17 -0.54 1.53
CA TYR A 417 10.21 0.89 1.82
C TYR A 417 11.47 1.23 2.64
N LEU A 418 12.27 2.18 2.14
CA LEU A 418 13.56 2.55 2.74
C LEU A 418 13.43 3.53 3.91
N LEU A 419 12.42 4.39 3.89
CA LEU A 419 12.11 5.36 4.92
C LEU A 419 10.65 5.26 5.35
N HIS A 420 10.43 5.44 6.66
CA HIS A 420 9.09 5.50 7.25
C HIS A 420 8.53 6.94 7.33
N ASP A 421 9.39 7.94 7.18
CA ASP A 421 9.00 9.34 7.11
C ASP A 421 8.56 9.70 5.68
N THR A 422 7.46 10.45 5.56
CA THR A 422 7.00 11.04 4.29
C THR A 422 7.54 12.48 4.16
N PRO A 423 7.70 12.99 2.92
CA PRO A 423 8.04 14.39 2.70
C PRO A 423 7.04 15.33 3.38
N ASN A 424 7.52 16.34 4.10
CA ASN A 424 6.70 17.29 4.87
C ASN A 424 6.64 18.69 4.25
N ARG A 425 6.65 18.77 2.92
CA ARG A 425 6.71 20.06 2.20
C ARG A 425 5.49 20.93 2.47
N GLU A 426 4.30 20.35 2.52
CA GLU A 426 3.05 21.10 2.71
C GLU A 426 2.90 21.57 4.16
N GLU A 427 3.27 20.75 5.13
CA GLU A 427 3.32 21.13 6.56
C GLU A 427 4.31 22.26 6.76
N TRP A 428 5.48 22.20 6.12
CA TRP A 428 6.51 23.24 6.17
C TRP A 428 6.01 24.56 5.57
N LYS A 429 5.39 24.52 4.37
CA LYS A 429 4.79 25.71 3.74
C LYS A 429 3.66 26.29 4.57
N THR A 430 2.82 25.45 5.15
CA THR A 430 1.69 25.86 6.00
C THR A 430 2.20 26.56 7.25
N ALA A 431 3.23 26.02 7.92
CA ALA A 431 3.85 26.64 9.06
C ALA A 431 4.49 28.00 8.72
N ALA A 432 5.11 28.12 7.53
CA ALA A 432 5.67 29.37 7.02
C ALA A 432 4.56 30.42 6.75
N ARG A 433 3.48 30.04 6.06
CA ARG A 433 2.36 30.94 5.74
C ARG A 433 1.62 31.45 6.97
N LYS A 434 1.48 30.60 8.00
CA LYS A 434 0.81 30.94 9.27
C LYS A 434 1.73 31.64 10.28
N PHE A 435 2.96 31.96 9.91
CA PHE A 435 3.99 32.53 10.81
C PHE A 435 4.17 31.74 12.12
N ALA A 436 3.92 30.44 12.11
CA ALA A 436 4.05 29.56 13.27
C ALA A 436 5.53 29.19 13.49
N VAL A 437 6.30 30.07 14.10
CA VAL A 437 7.78 29.98 14.21
C VAL A 437 8.26 28.64 14.79
N VAL A 438 7.67 28.20 15.90
CA VAL A 438 8.06 26.93 16.55
C VAL A 438 7.80 25.73 15.63
N GLN A 439 6.64 25.73 14.97
CA GLN A 439 6.30 24.67 14.03
C GLN A 439 7.16 24.71 12.77
N PHE A 440 7.46 25.90 12.26
CA PHE A 440 8.37 26.07 11.12
C PHE A 440 9.78 25.52 11.42
N ILE A 441 10.34 25.82 12.61
CA ILE A 441 11.63 25.30 13.05
C ILE A 441 11.58 23.77 13.14
N LYS A 442 10.54 23.21 13.77
CA LYS A 442 10.34 21.76 13.89
C LYS A 442 10.26 21.08 12.52
N GLU A 443 9.46 21.62 11.61
CA GLU A 443 9.30 21.06 10.26
C GLU A 443 10.57 21.23 9.41
N SER A 444 11.36 22.30 9.64
CA SER A 444 12.66 22.49 8.99
C SER A 444 13.67 21.42 9.42
N PHE A 445 13.78 21.13 10.71
CA PHE A 445 14.62 20.03 11.22
C PHE A 445 14.15 18.68 10.68
N ARG A 446 12.83 18.45 10.63
CA ARG A 446 12.25 17.23 10.03
C ARG A 446 12.63 17.11 8.55
N SER A 447 12.53 18.19 7.76
CA SER A 447 12.93 18.22 6.35
C SER A 447 14.39 17.85 6.17
N VAL A 448 15.30 18.46 6.96
CA VAL A 448 16.74 18.14 6.89
C VAL A 448 17.00 16.67 7.21
N ARG A 449 16.38 16.13 8.27
CA ARG A 449 16.49 14.72 8.64
C ARG A 449 16.01 13.79 7.51
N ILE A 450 14.87 14.11 6.87
CA ILE A 450 14.30 13.34 5.76
C ILE A 450 15.26 13.37 4.56
N LEU A 451 15.81 14.52 4.19
CA LEU A 451 16.73 14.67 3.07
C LEU A 451 18.05 13.89 3.30
N ILE A 452 18.62 13.98 4.50
CA ILE A 452 19.80 13.20 4.87
C ILE A 452 19.47 11.71 4.88
N GLY A 453 18.34 11.32 5.50
CA GLY A 453 17.85 9.94 5.55
C GLY A 453 17.70 9.34 4.15
N LYS A 454 17.03 10.07 3.23
CA LYS A 454 16.91 9.69 1.81
C LYS A 454 18.27 9.40 1.16
N LYS A 455 19.20 10.36 1.30
CA LYS A 455 20.53 10.22 0.70
C LYS A 455 21.27 8.98 1.21
N LEU A 456 21.26 8.79 2.53
CA LEU A 456 21.93 7.65 3.16
C LEU A 456 21.26 6.31 2.86
N ALA A 457 19.91 6.27 2.82
CA ALA A 457 19.15 5.08 2.49
C ALA A 457 19.47 4.59 1.07
N VAL A 458 19.41 5.47 0.07
CA VAL A 458 19.76 5.12 -1.31
C VAL A 458 21.22 4.65 -1.42
N ILE A 459 22.19 5.33 -0.80
CA ILE A 459 23.59 4.90 -0.83
C ILE A 459 23.78 3.53 -0.19
N ARG A 460 23.10 3.25 0.93
CA ARG A 460 23.17 1.93 1.60
C ARG A 460 22.59 0.84 0.71
N THR A 461 21.45 1.09 0.07
CA THR A 461 20.80 0.14 -0.84
C THR A 461 21.70 -0.14 -2.06
N VAL A 462 22.24 0.91 -2.70
CA VAL A 462 23.17 0.77 -3.83
C VAL A 462 24.40 -0.09 -3.45
N LYS A 463 24.96 0.13 -2.26
CA LYS A 463 26.11 -0.67 -1.76
C LYS A 463 25.73 -2.09 -1.36
N ALA A 464 24.48 -2.33 -0.99
CA ALA A 464 23.99 -3.64 -0.54
C ALA A 464 23.77 -4.60 -1.73
N VAL A 465 23.44 -4.10 -2.90
CA VAL A 465 23.30 -4.92 -4.12
C VAL A 465 24.68 -5.32 -4.61
N LYS A 466 24.99 -6.62 -4.62
CA LYS A 466 26.34 -7.17 -4.93
C LYS A 466 26.43 -7.84 -6.29
N ALA A 467 25.30 -8.30 -6.83
CA ALA A 467 25.22 -9.00 -8.10
C ALA A 467 23.88 -8.71 -8.80
N GLY A 468 23.78 -9.07 -10.08
CA GLY A 468 22.61 -8.85 -10.92
C GLY A 468 22.56 -7.45 -11.50
N VAL A 469 21.35 -6.89 -11.63
CA VAL A 469 21.08 -5.58 -12.24
C VAL A 469 20.55 -4.61 -11.20
N LEU A 470 20.96 -3.34 -11.27
CA LEU A 470 20.43 -2.26 -10.44
C LEU A 470 20.03 -1.07 -11.30
N ILE A 471 18.73 -0.77 -11.29
CA ILE A 471 18.10 0.31 -12.04
C ILE A 471 17.78 1.47 -11.09
N CYS A 472 18.20 2.68 -11.40
CA CYS A 472 17.76 3.90 -10.71
C CYS A 472 16.98 4.79 -11.68
N THR A 473 15.87 5.35 -11.22
CA THR A 473 14.89 6.05 -12.05
C THR A 473 14.96 7.58 -11.95
N ARG A 474 15.95 8.12 -11.24
CA ARG A 474 16.14 9.57 -11.03
C ARG A 474 17.59 9.98 -11.17
N HIS A 475 17.82 11.14 -11.79
CA HIS A 475 19.15 11.69 -11.98
C HIS A 475 20.04 11.69 -10.74
N GLU A 476 19.50 12.13 -9.60
CA GLU A 476 20.24 12.20 -8.32
C GLU A 476 20.65 10.82 -7.80
N ASP A 477 19.82 9.80 -8.06
CA ASP A 477 20.06 8.44 -7.63
C ASP A 477 20.97 7.71 -8.63
N ASN A 478 20.88 8.04 -9.92
CA ASN A 478 21.80 7.61 -10.97
C ASN A 478 23.24 8.05 -10.66
N LEU A 479 23.45 9.29 -10.16
CA LEU A 479 24.77 9.75 -9.73
C LEU A 479 25.31 8.95 -8.53
N LYS A 480 24.42 8.52 -7.60
CA LYS A 480 24.81 7.66 -6.48
C LYS A 480 25.13 6.24 -6.95
N LEU A 481 24.34 5.72 -7.91
CA LEU A 481 24.57 4.43 -8.55
C LEU A 481 25.94 4.39 -9.23
N SER A 482 26.24 5.39 -10.04
CA SER A 482 27.56 5.53 -10.70
C SER A 482 28.71 5.58 -9.69
N LYS A 483 28.54 6.32 -8.59
CA LYS A 483 29.61 6.55 -7.59
C LYS A 483 29.80 5.38 -6.62
N HIS A 484 28.76 4.65 -6.29
CA HIS A 484 28.76 3.71 -5.16
C HIS A 484 28.33 2.29 -5.53
N GLY A 485 27.87 2.05 -6.77
CA GLY A 485 27.48 0.73 -7.27
C GLY A 485 28.68 -0.22 -7.32
N ASN A 486 28.44 -1.49 -6.98
CA ASN A 486 29.48 -2.51 -6.99
C ASN A 486 29.90 -2.88 -8.43
N ALA A 487 31.11 -3.34 -8.63
CA ALA A 487 31.68 -3.69 -9.95
C ALA A 487 30.95 -4.90 -10.61
N GLY A 488 30.47 -5.86 -9.79
CA GLY A 488 29.75 -7.04 -10.28
C GLY A 488 28.24 -6.82 -10.56
N VAL A 489 27.79 -5.57 -10.63
CA VAL A 489 26.38 -5.20 -10.86
C VAL A 489 26.26 -4.44 -12.16
N VAL A 490 25.36 -4.87 -13.04
CA VAL A 490 24.97 -4.08 -14.23
C VAL A 490 24.16 -2.87 -13.75
N LYS A 491 24.61 -1.67 -14.10
CA LYS A 491 24.09 -0.40 -13.63
C LYS A 491 23.29 0.28 -14.74
N ILE A 492 21.99 0.41 -14.55
CA ILE A 492 21.11 1.05 -15.52
C ILE A 492 20.57 2.35 -14.92
N ALA A 493 20.82 3.46 -15.59
CA ALA A 493 20.21 4.74 -15.29
C ALA A 493 18.99 4.94 -16.18
N GLN A 494 17.84 5.30 -15.62
CA GLN A 494 16.66 5.67 -16.37
C GLN A 494 16.26 7.11 -16.06
N LEU A 495 15.77 7.85 -17.05
CA LEU A 495 15.24 9.20 -16.87
C LEU A 495 13.83 9.30 -17.47
N HIS A 496 12.85 9.72 -16.64
CA HIS A 496 11.46 9.87 -17.03
C HIS A 496 11.05 11.30 -17.40
N HIS A 497 12.00 12.24 -17.34
CA HIS A 497 11.75 13.65 -17.63
C HIS A 497 12.73 14.19 -18.64
N ASP A 498 12.31 15.22 -19.37
CA ASP A 498 13.19 15.97 -20.22
C ASP A 498 14.35 16.59 -19.42
N HIS A 499 15.57 16.43 -19.92
CA HIS A 499 16.77 17.05 -19.34
C HIS A 499 16.88 18.55 -19.69
N ASP A 500 16.22 19.00 -20.77
CA ASP A 500 16.15 20.39 -21.21
C ASP A 500 17.52 21.08 -21.17
N PHE A 501 18.56 20.38 -21.58
CA PHE A 501 19.96 20.80 -21.54
C PHE A 501 20.42 21.49 -20.24
N LYS A 502 19.70 21.30 -19.13
CA LYS A 502 20.05 21.92 -17.84
C LYS A 502 21.44 21.46 -17.40
N ARG A 503 22.26 22.40 -16.95
CA ARG A 503 23.66 22.21 -16.56
C ARG A 503 23.91 20.95 -15.69
N LYS A 504 22.98 20.64 -14.80
CA LYS A 504 23.09 19.46 -13.92
C LYS A 504 23.05 18.14 -14.71
N TYR A 505 22.19 18.03 -15.73
CA TYR A 505 22.09 16.83 -16.56
C TYR A 505 23.29 16.71 -17.53
N VAL A 506 23.66 17.80 -18.18
CA VAL A 506 24.85 17.84 -19.08
C VAL A 506 26.10 17.40 -18.33
N ARG A 507 26.32 17.93 -17.11
CA ARG A 507 27.45 17.51 -16.27
C ARG A 507 27.29 16.05 -15.80
N GLY A 508 26.08 15.59 -15.52
CA GLY A 508 25.79 14.19 -15.18
C GLY A 508 26.17 13.26 -16.32
N PHE A 509 25.70 13.52 -17.52
CA PHE A 509 25.97 12.71 -18.70
C PHE A 509 27.48 12.64 -19.01
N ARG A 510 28.15 13.78 -19.03
CA ARG A 510 29.59 13.87 -19.38
C ARG A 510 30.52 13.25 -18.33
N TYR A 511 30.22 13.42 -17.03
CA TYR A 511 31.17 13.08 -15.97
C TYR A 511 30.58 12.22 -14.87
N GLY A 512 29.29 12.40 -14.57
CA GLY A 512 28.64 11.76 -13.44
C GLY A 512 28.28 10.30 -13.68
N TYR A 513 28.00 9.91 -14.93
CA TYR A 513 27.53 8.57 -15.31
C TYR A 513 28.64 7.64 -15.82
N ARG A 514 29.92 7.98 -15.70
CA ARG A 514 31.05 7.21 -16.26
C ARG A 514 31.15 5.75 -15.82
N ASN A 515 30.47 5.36 -14.74
CA ASN A 515 30.38 3.98 -14.26
C ASN A 515 28.95 3.41 -14.39
N ILE A 516 28.10 4.00 -15.21
CA ILE A 516 26.79 3.48 -15.60
C ILE A 516 26.99 2.69 -16.90
N ASP A 517 26.44 1.47 -16.94
CA ASP A 517 26.55 0.63 -18.11
C ASP A 517 25.56 1.07 -19.18
N TYR A 518 24.29 1.26 -18.81
CA TYR A 518 23.22 1.70 -19.74
C TYR A 518 22.51 2.95 -19.24
N LEU A 519 22.23 3.89 -20.14
CA LEU A 519 21.33 5.02 -19.92
C LEU A 519 20.06 4.84 -20.77
N ALA A 520 18.97 4.40 -20.16
CA ALA A 520 17.68 4.23 -20.82
C ALA A 520 16.94 5.57 -20.91
N MET A 521 16.64 5.98 -22.14
CA MET A 521 15.89 7.18 -22.49
C MET A 521 14.56 6.81 -23.12
N LEU A 522 13.51 7.61 -22.87
CA LEU A 522 12.14 7.29 -23.24
C LEU A 522 11.76 7.65 -24.67
N THR A 523 12.56 8.48 -25.36
CA THR A 523 12.28 8.91 -26.73
C THR A 523 13.53 8.83 -27.60
N PRO A 524 13.39 8.60 -28.94
CA PRO A 524 14.52 8.61 -29.85
C PRO A 524 15.30 9.94 -29.81
N LYS A 525 14.60 11.08 -29.72
CA LYS A 525 15.21 12.40 -29.63
C LYS A 525 16.09 12.56 -28.38
N LEU A 526 15.58 12.21 -27.19
CA LEU A 526 16.37 12.28 -25.97
C LEU A 526 17.56 11.31 -25.98
N THR A 527 17.41 10.16 -26.64
CA THR A 527 18.49 9.18 -26.81
C THR A 527 19.62 9.77 -27.61
N GLU A 528 19.34 10.39 -28.76
CA GLU A 528 20.39 10.98 -29.61
C GLU A 528 21.04 12.20 -28.95
N GLU A 529 20.24 13.09 -28.34
CA GLU A 529 20.76 14.24 -27.60
C GLU A 529 21.69 13.77 -26.45
N ALA A 530 21.34 12.72 -25.72
CA ALA A 530 22.20 12.16 -24.67
C ALA A 530 23.49 11.60 -25.23
N ARG A 531 23.45 10.87 -26.38
CA ARG A 531 24.65 10.37 -27.07
C ARG A 531 25.58 11.51 -27.48
N GLU A 532 25.03 12.58 -28.08
CA GLU A 532 25.79 13.76 -28.45
C GLU A 532 26.45 14.45 -27.26
N LEU A 533 25.69 14.65 -26.17
CA LEU A 533 26.21 15.26 -24.95
C LEU A 533 27.33 14.44 -24.28
N MET A 534 27.32 13.12 -24.46
CA MET A 534 28.33 12.20 -23.91
C MET A 534 29.55 12.03 -24.84
N ARG A 535 29.42 12.30 -26.11
CA ARG A 535 30.47 12.14 -27.12
C ARG A 535 31.78 12.86 -26.72
N GLY A 536 32.86 12.14 -26.65
CA GLY A 536 34.19 12.65 -26.24
C GLY A 536 34.38 12.84 -24.73
N TYR A 537 33.36 12.61 -23.90
CA TYR A 537 33.43 12.76 -22.45
C TYR A 537 33.18 11.47 -21.67
N ASN A 538 32.25 10.66 -22.13
CA ASN A 538 31.86 9.41 -21.50
C ASN A 538 31.64 8.34 -22.56
N GLY A 539 32.63 7.49 -22.75
CA GLY A 539 32.62 6.39 -23.73
C GLY A 539 32.28 5.04 -23.14
N HIS A 540 31.96 4.98 -21.80
CA HIS A 540 31.59 3.74 -21.14
C HIS A 540 30.09 3.49 -21.22
N THR A 541 29.27 4.52 -20.95
CA THR A 541 27.84 4.38 -20.87
C THR A 541 27.22 4.26 -22.28
N GLU A 542 26.50 3.18 -22.49
CA GLU A 542 25.66 3.02 -23.68
C GLU A 542 24.30 3.69 -23.48
N VAL A 543 23.87 4.48 -24.47
CA VAL A 543 22.55 5.17 -24.42
C VAL A 543 21.57 4.38 -25.27
N VAL A 544 20.51 3.87 -24.65
CA VAL A 544 19.50 3.01 -25.28
C VAL A 544 18.11 3.67 -25.26
N TYR A 545 17.33 3.40 -26.31
CA TYR A 545 15.95 3.84 -26.40
C TYR A 545 15.01 2.76 -25.87
N ILE A 546 14.40 2.99 -24.72
CA ILE A 546 13.41 2.10 -24.11
C ILE A 546 12.20 2.94 -23.66
N PRO A 547 11.10 2.95 -24.43
CA PRO A 547 9.90 3.72 -24.10
C PRO A 547 9.13 3.11 -22.92
N ASN A 548 8.13 3.85 -22.40
CA ASN A 548 7.10 3.26 -21.56
C ASN A 548 6.19 2.36 -22.42
N PHE A 549 5.43 1.47 -21.78
CA PHE A 549 4.54 0.53 -22.44
C PHE A 549 3.17 0.45 -21.77
N LEU A 550 2.19 -0.05 -22.50
CA LEU A 550 0.86 -0.38 -22.01
C LEU A 550 0.76 -1.88 -21.72
N THR A 551 0.19 -2.21 -20.58
CA THR A 551 -0.07 -3.61 -20.16
C THR A 551 -1.45 -4.10 -20.55
N ARG A 552 -2.35 -3.20 -20.99
CA ARG A 552 -3.74 -3.51 -21.35
C ARG A 552 -4.15 -2.68 -22.55
N PHE A 553 -4.92 -3.33 -23.43
CA PHE A 553 -5.57 -2.71 -24.58
C PHE A 553 -7.07 -3.05 -24.52
N PRO A 554 -7.98 -2.09 -24.76
CA PRO A 554 -9.41 -2.36 -24.83
C PRO A 554 -9.75 -3.41 -25.90
N GLU A 555 -10.67 -4.32 -25.59
CA GLU A 555 -11.07 -5.39 -26.53
C GLU A 555 -11.97 -4.87 -27.65
N ASN A 556 -12.82 -3.89 -27.36
CA ASN A 556 -13.79 -3.32 -28.30
C ASN A 556 -13.59 -1.82 -28.40
N VAL A 557 -13.07 -1.36 -29.54
CA VAL A 557 -12.94 0.05 -29.87
C VAL A 557 -13.90 0.35 -31.00
N ASP A 558 -15.10 0.86 -30.69
CA ASP A 558 -16.10 1.27 -31.68
C ASP A 558 -16.08 2.79 -31.88
N ALA A 559 -15.64 3.23 -33.04
CA ALA A 559 -15.59 4.65 -33.38
C ALA A 559 -16.97 5.23 -33.76
N ALA A 560 -17.98 4.38 -34.03
CA ALA A 560 -19.26 4.83 -34.54
C ALA A 560 -20.25 5.35 -33.47
N VAL A 561 -20.03 5.08 -32.21
CA VAL A 561 -20.94 5.40 -31.09
C VAL A 561 -20.30 6.36 -30.09
N ARG A 562 -19.60 7.39 -30.54
CA ARG A 562 -18.93 8.34 -29.64
C ARG A 562 -19.71 9.61 -29.45
N GLU A 563 -19.66 10.15 -28.21
CA GLU A 563 -20.25 11.44 -27.88
C GLU A 563 -19.45 12.59 -28.51
N LYS A 564 -20.13 13.67 -28.88
CA LYS A 564 -19.46 14.93 -29.28
C LYS A 564 -18.72 15.56 -28.08
N THR A 565 -17.68 14.89 -27.66
CA THR A 565 -16.91 15.25 -26.46
C THR A 565 -15.42 15.29 -26.77
N VAL A 566 -14.78 16.40 -26.42
CA VAL A 566 -13.34 16.53 -26.30
C VAL A 566 -12.95 16.14 -24.88
N LEU A 567 -12.04 15.19 -24.75
CA LEU A 567 -11.54 14.72 -23.47
C LEU A 567 -10.13 15.20 -23.22
N ALA A 568 -9.84 15.62 -22.02
CA ALA A 568 -8.49 15.90 -21.55
C ALA A 568 -8.28 15.26 -20.19
N ALA A 569 -7.08 14.76 -19.89
CA ALA A 569 -6.82 14.10 -18.62
C ALA A 569 -5.41 14.38 -18.09
N GLY A 570 -5.31 14.59 -16.77
CA GLY A 570 -4.05 14.79 -16.09
C GLY A 570 -4.16 15.52 -14.77
N ARG A 571 -3.02 15.70 -14.09
CA ARG A 571 -2.98 16.48 -12.85
C ARG A 571 -3.25 17.95 -13.15
N LEU A 572 -4.18 18.58 -12.46
CA LEU A 572 -4.53 20.00 -12.65
C LEU A 572 -3.43 20.89 -12.07
N THR A 573 -2.44 21.19 -12.90
CA THR A 573 -1.23 21.97 -12.55
C THR A 573 -0.85 22.91 -13.71
N GLU A 574 -0.13 23.99 -13.42
CA GLU A 574 0.35 24.96 -14.39
C GLU A 574 1.04 24.36 -15.63
N VAL A 575 1.77 23.26 -15.44
CA VAL A 575 2.50 22.59 -16.56
C VAL A 575 1.53 21.99 -17.59
N LYS A 576 0.35 21.57 -17.17
CA LYS A 576 -0.66 20.94 -18.04
C LYS A 576 -1.50 21.96 -18.82
N ARG A 577 -1.50 23.23 -18.41
CA ARG A 577 -2.16 24.36 -19.10
C ARG A 577 -3.63 24.10 -19.44
N PHE A 578 -4.37 23.50 -18.52
CA PHE A 578 -5.81 23.35 -18.69
C PHE A 578 -6.56 24.69 -18.74
N ASP A 579 -5.99 25.75 -18.15
CA ASP A 579 -6.45 27.12 -18.27
C ASP A 579 -6.50 27.57 -19.74
N LEU A 580 -5.46 27.29 -20.52
CA LEU A 580 -5.43 27.58 -21.95
C LEU A 580 -6.48 26.75 -22.71
N LEU A 581 -6.60 25.45 -22.40
CA LEU A 581 -7.58 24.57 -23.07
C LEU A 581 -9.02 25.04 -22.80
N VAL A 582 -9.34 25.46 -21.57
CA VAL A 582 -10.65 26.01 -21.18
C VAL A 582 -10.95 27.28 -21.97
N GLU A 583 -9.98 28.20 -22.09
CA GLU A 583 -10.13 29.45 -22.86
C GLU A 583 -10.38 29.19 -24.35
N GLN A 584 -9.56 28.32 -24.96
CA GLN A 584 -9.69 27.95 -26.37
C GLN A 584 -11.00 27.20 -26.65
N PHE A 585 -11.39 26.28 -25.79
CA PHE A 585 -12.63 25.55 -25.98
C PHE A 585 -13.87 26.44 -25.83
N ALA A 586 -13.85 27.40 -24.91
CA ALA A 586 -14.96 28.38 -24.79
C ALA A 586 -15.13 29.19 -26.06
N HIS A 587 -14.01 29.60 -26.69
CA HIS A 587 -14.04 30.30 -27.99
C HIS A 587 -14.56 29.41 -29.13
N ILE A 588 -14.13 28.15 -29.20
CA ILE A 588 -14.60 27.17 -30.18
C ILE A 588 -16.10 26.89 -30.01
N HIS A 589 -16.59 26.77 -28.78
CA HIS A 589 -17.99 26.46 -28.50
C HIS A 589 -18.98 27.50 -29.06
N GLU A 590 -18.58 28.74 -29.33
CA GLU A 590 -19.39 29.76 -29.99
C GLU A 590 -19.80 29.30 -31.41
N HIS A 591 -18.97 28.48 -32.06
CA HIS A 591 -19.17 27.98 -33.42
C HIS A 591 -19.61 26.51 -33.42
N GLU A 592 -19.20 25.74 -32.39
CA GLU A 592 -19.46 24.30 -32.24
C GLU A 592 -20.28 23.99 -30.96
N PRO A 593 -21.54 24.48 -30.84
CA PRO A 593 -22.31 24.44 -29.59
C PRO A 593 -22.76 23.03 -29.13
N GLU A 594 -22.65 22.04 -29.99
CA GLU A 594 -22.99 20.63 -29.64
C GLU A 594 -21.86 19.90 -28.93
N TRP A 595 -20.64 20.42 -29.00
CA TRP A 595 -19.48 19.79 -28.40
C TRP A 595 -19.30 20.20 -26.94
N LYS A 596 -18.80 19.24 -26.15
CA LYS A 596 -18.49 19.41 -24.72
C LYS A 596 -17.02 19.12 -24.45
N LEU A 597 -16.48 19.76 -23.40
CA LEU A 597 -15.14 19.47 -22.89
C LEU A 597 -15.26 18.80 -21.52
N ARG A 598 -14.65 17.63 -21.37
CA ARG A 598 -14.46 16.97 -20.07
C ARG A 598 -13.00 16.94 -19.72
N ILE A 599 -12.66 17.38 -18.50
CA ILE A 599 -11.29 17.35 -17.98
C ILE A 599 -11.25 16.42 -16.76
N LEU A 600 -10.53 15.31 -16.89
CA LEU A 600 -10.35 14.31 -15.84
C LEU A 600 -9.10 14.63 -15.02
N GLY A 601 -9.24 14.67 -13.73
CA GLY A 601 -8.13 14.83 -12.81
C GLY A 601 -8.40 15.80 -11.67
N ASP A 602 -7.38 15.95 -10.83
CA ASP A 602 -7.40 16.85 -9.69
C ASP A 602 -6.01 17.49 -9.49
N GLY A 603 -5.94 18.59 -8.78
CA GLY A 603 -4.67 19.28 -8.53
C GLY A 603 -4.81 20.68 -7.98
N GLU A 604 -3.67 21.35 -7.82
CA GLU A 604 -3.58 22.67 -7.17
C GLU A 604 -4.31 23.78 -7.95
N ASP A 605 -4.53 23.62 -9.25
CA ASP A 605 -5.21 24.62 -10.08
C ASP A 605 -6.73 24.42 -10.20
N ARG A 606 -7.32 23.38 -9.54
CA ARG A 606 -8.75 23.09 -9.63
C ARG A 606 -9.63 24.30 -9.34
N LEU A 607 -9.37 25.02 -8.25
CA LEU A 607 -10.19 26.20 -7.88
C LEU A 607 -10.09 27.31 -8.92
N LYS A 608 -8.90 27.55 -9.47
CA LYS A 608 -8.69 28.53 -10.53
C LYS A 608 -9.47 28.21 -11.81
N LEU A 609 -9.47 26.91 -12.16
CA LEU A 609 -10.22 26.43 -13.34
C LEU A 609 -11.73 26.55 -13.14
N VAL A 610 -12.25 26.25 -11.95
CA VAL A 610 -13.67 26.45 -11.61
C VAL A 610 -14.05 27.93 -11.74
N GLU A 611 -13.23 28.83 -11.19
CA GLU A 611 -13.46 30.28 -11.30
C GLU A 611 -13.38 30.77 -12.76
N GLN A 612 -12.48 30.23 -13.56
CA GLN A 612 -12.33 30.56 -14.97
C GLN A 612 -13.54 30.11 -15.79
N ILE A 613 -13.99 28.86 -15.60
CA ILE A 613 -15.18 28.31 -16.27
C ILE A 613 -16.42 29.16 -15.95
N ALA A 614 -16.60 29.50 -14.66
CA ALA A 614 -17.72 30.35 -14.24
C ALA A 614 -17.66 31.79 -14.85
N LYS A 615 -16.48 32.39 -14.94
CA LYS A 615 -16.28 33.69 -15.58
C LYS A 615 -16.62 33.68 -17.08
N LEU A 616 -16.38 32.56 -17.74
CA LEU A 616 -16.69 32.34 -19.16
C LEU A 616 -18.14 31.92 -19.39
N GLY A 617 -18.94 31.66 -18.34
CA GLY A 617 -20.30 31.10 -18.44
C GLY A 617 -20.34 29.74 -19.08
N ALA A 618 -19.28 28.93 -18.88
CA ALA A 618 -19.02 27.69 -19.60
C ALA A 618 -19.41 26.39 -18.83
N GLU A 619 -20.11 26.54 -17.69
CA GLU A 619 -20.44 25.41 -16.79
C GLU A 619 -21.34 24.36 -17.44
N ASN A 620 -22.09 24.72 -18.47
CA ASN A 620 -23.00 23.80 -19.15
C ASN A 620 -22.31 22.87 -20.17
N TYR A 621 -21.08 23.21 -20.61
CA TYR A 621 -20.38 22.49 -21.66
C TYR A 621 -18.90 22.17 -21.29
N ILE A 622 -18.34 22.74 -20.22
CA ILE A 622 -17.01 22.37 -19.69
C ILE A 622 -17.15 21.78 -18.29
N THR A 623 -16.72 20.53 -18.12
CA THR A 623 -16.85 19.78 -16.86
C THR A 623 -15.51 19.34 -16.34
N LEU A 624 -15.22 19.65 -15.05
CA LEU A 624 -14.10 19.07 -14.29
C LEU A 624 -14.62 17.87 -13.51
N THR A 625 -14.41 16.66 -14.02
CA THR A 625 -14.99 15.42 -13.46
C THR A 625 -14.34 14.96 -12.15
N GLY A 626 -13.19 15.55 -11.78
CA GLY A 626 -12.40 15.10 -10.65
C GLY A 626 -11.55 13.87 -11.00
N ARG A 627 -11.07 13.24 -9.94
CA ARG A 627 -10.20 12.06 -10.06
C ARG A 627 -11.04 10.83 -10.39
N LYS A 628 -10.55 10.01 -11.33
CA LYS A 628 -11.13 8.74 -11.75
C LYS A 628 -10.12 7.60 -11.62
N ASN A 629 -10.57 6.38 -11.41
CA ASN A 629 -9.74 5.18 -11.44
C ASN A 629 -9.46 4.72 -12.89
N GLY A 630 -8.63 3.69 -13.08
CA GLY A 630 -8.21 3.26 -14.42
C GLY A 630 -9.36 2.84 -15.33
N ASP A 631 -10.32 2.06 -14.83
CA ASP A 631 -11.46 1.58 -15.62
C ASP A 631 -12.43 2.72 -15.94
N GLU A 632 -12.64 3.66 -15.04
CA GLU A 632 -13.43 4.87 -15.29
C GLU A 632 -12.76 5.78 -16.34
N VAL A 633 -11.42 5.91 -16.31
CA VAL A 633 -10.66 6.68 -17.32
C VAL A 633 -10.80 6.01 -18.69
N GLU A 634 -10.68 4.70 -18.78
CA GLU A 634 -10.88 3.93 -20.02
C GLU A 634 -12.30 4.12 -20.56
N SER A 635 -13.33 4.03 -19.71
CA SER A 635 -14.72 4.27 -20.07
C SER A 635 -14.96 5.66 -20.65
N GLU A 636 -14.39 6.70 -20.02
CA GLU A 636 -14.46 8.09 -20.55
C GLU A 636 -13.73 8.23 -21.89
N MET A 637 -12.58 7.58 -22.07
CA MET A 637 -11.85 7.57 -23.34
C MET A 637 -12.62 6.84 -24.45
N LEU A 638 -13.26 5.73 -24.16
CA LEU A 638 -14.08 5.01 -25.13
C LEU A 638 -15.33 5.77 -25.54
N SER A 639 -15.89 6.60 -24.66
CA SER A 639 -17.08 7.42 -24.96
C SER A 639 -16.78 8.72 -25.70
N ALA A 640 -15.60 9.29 -25.55
CA ALA A 640 -15.20 10.57 -26.16
C ALA A 640 -14.84 10.42 -27.66
N SER A 641 -14.81 11.53 -28.39
CA SER A 641 -14.48 11.58 -29.82
C SER A 641 -13.07 12.09 -30.13
N ILE A 642 -12.51 12.93 -29.28
CA ILE A 642 -11.20 13.56 -29.49
C ILE A 642 -10.50 13.64 -28.14
N PHE A 643 -9.20 13.42 -28.11
CA PHE A 643 -8.37 13.68 -26.93
C PHE A 643 -7.51 14.93 -27.14
N ALA A 644 -7.58 15.89 -26.21
CA ALA A 644 -6.87 17.14 -26.27
C ALA A 644 -5.78 17.26 -25.21
N MET A 645 -4.56 17.67 -25.59
CA MET A 645 -3.46 17.95 -24.68
C MET A 645 -2.89 19.35 -24.90
N SER A 646 -2.86 20.14 -23.83
CA SER A 646 -2.34 21.52 -23.83
C SER A 646 -1.03 21.71 -23.06
N SER A 647 -0.38 20.61 -22.63
CA SER A 647 0.80 20.64 -21.77
C SER A 647 1.96 21.45 -22.34
N ARG A 648 2.69 22.17 -21.47
CA ARG A 648 3.92 22.88 -21.81
C ARG A 648 5.14 21.97 -21.86
N SER A 649 5.14 20.90 -21.12
CA SER A 649 6.29 19.96 -21.02
C SER A 649 5.80 18.59 -20.63
N GLU A 650 6.30 17.59 -21.32
CA GLU A 650 6.09 16.16 -21.08
C GLU A 650 7.41 15.41 -21.11
N GLY A 651 7.43 14.19 -20.55
CA GLY A 651 8.54 13.26 -20.72
C GLY A 651 8.18 12.21 -21.77
N PHE A 652 7.24 11.34 -21.43
CA PHE A 652 6.61 10.36 -22.30
C PHE A 652 5.16 10.15 -21.76
N PRO A 653 4.16 10.78 -22.39
CA PRO A 653 2.84 10.92 -21.80
C PRO A 653 2.00 9.65 -21.92
N PHE A 654 1.88 8.89 -20.83
CA PHE A 654 1.03 7.70 -20.75
C PHE A 654 -0.39 7.95 -21.24
N VAL A 655 -0.95 9.10 -20.89
CA VAL A 655 -2.34 9.43 -21.21
C VAL A 655 -2.58 9.51 -22.73
N LEU A 656 -1.58 9.88 -23.54
CA LEU A 656 -1.69 9.82 -25.00
C LEU A 656 -1.70 8.38 -25.50
N MET A 657 -0.86 7.51 -24.91
CA MET A 657 -0.87 6.09 -25.25
C MET A 657 -2.21 5.45 -24.87
N GLU A 658 -2.76 5.77 -23.70
CA GLU A 658 -4.09 5.32 -23.26
C GLU A 658 -5.19 5.81 -24.20
N ALA A 659 -5.15 7.07 -24.62
CA ALA A 659 -6.11 7.63 -25.58
C ALA A 659 -6.02 6.94 -26.95
N GLN A 660 -4.81 6.71 -27.47
CA GLN A 660 -4.62 5.97 -28.73
C GLN A 660 -5.08 4.52 -28.63
N SER A 661 -4.85 3.86 -27.49
CA SER A 661 -5.32 2.48 -27.30
C SER A 661 -6.85 2.37 -27.32
N CYS A 662 -7.54 3.44 -26.92
CA CYS A 662 -8.99 3.59 -27.04
C CYS A 662 -9.41 4.15 -28.42
N GLY A 663 -8.51 4.28 -29.37
CA GLY A 663 -8.80 4.80 -30.71
C GLY A 663 -9.23 6.27 -30.76
N LEU A 664 -8.77 7.11 -29.80
CA LEU A 664 -9.04 8.54 -29.84
C LEU A 664 -8.04 9.25 -30.74
N PRO A 665 -8.48 10.00 -31.76
CA PRO A 665 -7.64 10.98 -32.40
C PRO A 665 -7.15 12.01 -31.41
N ILE A 666 -5.85 12.30 -31.45
CA ILE A 666 -5.21 13.21 -30.51
C ILE A 666 -4.98 14.56 -31.16
N ILE A 667 -5.22 15.65 -30.42
CA ILE A 667 -4.66 16.96 -30.73
C ILE A 667 -3.76 17.40 -29.57
N ALA A 668 -2.52 17.75 -29.87
CA ALA A 668 -1.57 18.17 -28.86
C ALA A 668 -0.65 19.29 -29.37
N TYR A 669 -0.16 20.12 -28.45
CA TYR A 669 0.99 20.98 -28.80
C TYR A 669 2.26 20.13 -28.96
N ASP A 670 2.99 20.35 -30.06
CA ASP A 670 4.31 19.76 -30.31
C ASP A 670 5.36 20.44 -29.43
N VAL A 671 5.34 20.07 -28.16
CA VAL A 671 6.36 20.53 -27.21
C VAL A 671 7.65 19.76 -27.41
N ARG A 672 8.77 20.28 -26.89
CA ARG A 672 10.13 19.79 -27.14
C ARG A 672 10.27 18.25 -27.10
N VAL A 673 9.58 17.59 -26.21
CA VAL A 673 9.64 16.12 -26.01
C VAL A 673 8.25 15.62 -25.59
N GLY A 674 7.95 14.42 -25.92
CA GLY A 674 6.77 13.68 -25.42
C GLY A 674 5.72 13.43 -26.49
N PRO A 675 4.86 14.38 -26.86
CA PRO A 675 3.77 14.12 -27.81
C PRO A 675 4.26 13.57 -29.15
N GLY A 676 5.27 14.16 -29.78
CA GLY A 676 5.84 13.68 -31.05
C GLY A 676 6.59 12.35 -30.97
N ALA A 677 6.71 11.74 -29.79
CA ALA A 677 7.22 10.38 -29.66
C ALA A 677 6.11 9.30 -29.61
N VAL A 678 4.86 9.74 -29.51
CA VAL A 678 3.68 8.88 -29.42
C VAL A 678 2.72 9.12 -30.59
N VAL A 679 2.57 10.39 -31.01
CA VAL A 679 1.62 10.82 -32.04
C VAL A 679 2.35 11.06 -33.36
N HIS A 680 1.85 10.48 -34.45
CA HIS A 680 2.30 10.73 -35.82
C HIS A 680 1.38 11.77 -36.45
N ASP A 681 1.95 12.97 -36.68
CA ASP A 681 1.18 14.12 -37.18
C ASP A 681 0.50 13.82 -38.52
N GLY A 682 -0.83 14.09 -38.58
CA GLY A 682 -1.69 13.84 -39.74
C GLY A 682 -2.11 12.37 -39.97
N GLU A 683 -1.54 11.42 -39.22
CA GLU A 683 -1.84 9.98 -39.34
C GLU A 683 -2.77 9.50 -38.23
N ASP A 684 -2.34 9.58 -36.98
CA ASP A 684 -3.08 9.12 -35.78
C ASP A 684 -3.46 10.27 -34.85
N GLY A 685 -3.10 11.50 -35.18
CA GLY A 685 -3.42 12.71 -34.46
C GLY A 685 -2.88 13.94 -35.14
N VAL A 686 -2.95 15.08 -34.46
CA VAL A 686 -2.50 16.40 -34.93
C VAL A 686 -1.55 17.00 -33.91
N LEU A 687 -0.37 17.37 -34.38
CA LEU A 687 0.65 18.09 -33.59
C LEU A 687 0.71 19.56 -34.04
N VAL A 688 0.42 20.48 -33.14
CA VAL A 688 0.47 21.92 -33.40
C VAL A 688 1.70 22.53 -32.73
N PRO A 689 2.49 23.35 -33.43
CA PRO A 689 3.67 24.00 -32.85
C PRO A 689 3.31 24.75 -31.55
N GLU A 690 4.19 24.69 -30.54
CA GLU A 690 3.97 25.36 -29.26
C GLU A 690 3.79 26.86 -29.46
N GLY A 691 2.68 27.44 -28.95
CA GLY A 691 2.36 28.86 -29.05
C GLY A 691 1.37 29.20 -30.16
N GLU A 692 1.18 28.39 -31.17
CA GLU A 692 0.27 28.60 -32.30
C GLU A 692 -1.19 28.31 -31.90
N ARG A 693 -1.78 29.19 -31.07
CA ARG A 693 -3.13 29.04 -30.49
C ARG A 693 -4.22 28.96 -31.55
N GLN A 694 -4.22 29.83 -32.52
CA GLN A 694 -5.22 29.84 -33.58
C GLN A 694 -5.18 28.56 -34.40
N GLN A 695 -3.97 28.08 -34.73
CA GLN A 695 -3.84 26.83 -35.46
C GLN A 695 -4.37 25.65 -34.65
N TYR A 696 -4.20 25.66 -33.31
CA TYR A 696 -4.76 24.63 -32.44
C TYR A 696 -6.29 24.63 -32.49
N GLU A 697 -6.92 25.81 -32.39
CA GLU A 697 -8.36 25.96 -32.50
C GLU A 697 -8.88 25.53 -33.86
N ASP A 698 -8.25 25.99 -34.95
CA ASP A 698 -8.64 25.63 -36.33
C ASP A 698 -8.55 24.08 -36.54
N LYS A 699 -7.50 23.46 -36.03
CA LYS A 699 -7.31 21.98 -36.14
C LYS A 699 -8.26 21.20 -35.24
N LEU A 700 -8.62 21.72 -34.08
CA LEU A 700 -9.61 21.08 -33.23
C LEU A 700 -11.02 21.18 -33.87
N CYS A 701 -11.40 22.33 -34.46
CA CYS A 701 -12.61 22.46 -35.24
C CYS A 701 -12.61 21.51 -36.45
N GLU A 702 -11.50 21.39 -37.17
CA GLU A 702 -11.37 20.42 -38.28
C GLU A 702 -11.65 18.99 -37.85
N LEU A 703 -11.14 18.58 -36.66
CA LEU A 703 -11.43 17.27 -36.10
C LEU A 703 -12.89 17.14 -35.65
N MET A 704 -13.53 18.18 -35.17
CA MET A 704 -14.94 18.18 -34.79
C MET A 704 -15.88 18.05 -35.99
N ASP A 705 -15.57 18.75 -37.08
CA ASP A 705 -16.40 18.79 -38.29
C ASP A 705 -16.31 17.54 -39.17
N LYS A 706 -15.18 16.82 -39.14
CA LYS A 706 -14.88 15.72 -40.07
C LYS A 706 -14.89 14.36 -39.40
N PRO A 707 -16.04 13.66 -39.30
CA PRO A 707 -16.11 12.33 -38.70
C PRO A 707 -15.23 11.29 -39.41
N GLU A 708 -15.15 11.36 -40.74
CA GLU A 708 -14.32 10.46 -41.57
C GLU A 708 -12.81 10.66 -41.28
N LEU A 709 -12.39 11.86 -40.90
CA LEU A 709 -11.03 12.10 -40.47
C LEU A 709 -10.75 11.45 -39.12
N ARG A 710 -11.71 11.59 -38.18
CA ARG A 710 -11.60 10.93 -36.86
C ARG A 710 -11.57 9.40 -36.97
N GLU A 711 -12.43 8.81 -37.82
CA GLU A 711 -12.44 7.36 -38.04
C GLU A 711 -11.11 6.86 -38.62
N ARG A 712 -10.56 7.54 -39.63
CA ARG A 712 -9.24 7.23 -40.19
C ARG A 712 -8.15 7.30 -39.15
N MET A 713 -8.09 8.40 -38.38
CA MET A 713 -7.09 8.59 -37.34
C MET A 713 -7.26 7.56 -36.20
N SER A 714 -8.49 7.20 -35.85
CA SER A 714 -8.78 6.18 -34.85
C SER A 714 -8.20 4.81 -35.26
N ALA A 715 -8.39 4.41 -36.52
CA ALA A 715 -7.83 3.18 -37.04
C ALA A 715 -6.30 3.18 -37.03
N SER A 716 -5.69 4.30 -37.43
CA SER A 716 -4.23 4.47 -37.40
C SER A 716 -3.69 4.45 -35.97
N ALA A 717 -4.36 5.13 -35.02
CA ALA A 717 -3.95 5.20 -33.61
C ALA A 717 -3.93 3.82 -32.96
N THR A 718 -4.97 3.00 -33.16
CA THR A 718 -5.04 1.65 -32.60
C THR A 718 -4.01 0.69 -33.20
N ALA A 719 -3.59 0.93 -34.43
CA ALA A 719 -2.50 0.17 -35.07
C ALA A 719 -1.13 0.60 -34.56
N ALA A 720 -0.85 1.92 -34.55
CA ALA A 720 0.43 2.49 -34.17
C ALA A 720 0.79 2.21 -32.70
N ILE A 721 -0.17 2.32 -31.80
CA ILE A 721 0.07 2.16 -30.36
C ILE A 721 0.56 0.75 -29.97
N ARG A 722 0.37 -0.26 -30.83
CA ARG A 722 0.89 -1.62 -30.63
C ARG A 722 2.40 -1.69 -30.60
N GLU A 723 3.11 -0.66 -31.08
CA GLU A 723 4.58 -0.54 -30.94
C GLU A 723 4.98 -0.44 -29.47
N PHE A 724 4.13 0.12 -28.63
CA PHE A 724 4.34 0.29 -27.19
C PHE A 724 3.65 -0.80 -26.36
N SER A 725 3.41 -1.99 -26.94
CA SER A 725 2.92 -3.13 -26.18
C SER A 725 4.01 -3.67 -25.23
N GLU A 726 3.57 -4.33 -24.18
CA GLU A 726 4.43 -4.94 -23.17
C GLU A 726 5.46 -5.89 -23.82
N GLU A 727 5.03 -6.73 -24.73
CA GLU A 727 5.90 -7.72 -25.39
C GLU A 727 7.04 -7.06 -26.18
N LYS A 728 6.72 -6.03 -26.98
CA LYS A 728 7.75 -5.34 -27.80
C LYS A 728 8.75 -4.55 -26.96
N VAL A 729 8.29 -3.93 -25.88
CA VAL A 729 9.19 -3.16 -25.02
C VAL A 729 9.97 -4.09 -24.08
N ALA A 730 9.38 -5.23 -23.71
CA ALA A 730 10.07 -6.26 -22.93
C ALA A 730 11.36 -6.74 -23.60
N GLU A 731 11.34 -6.98 -24.92
CA GLU A 731 12.53 -7.39 -25.68
C GLU A 731 13.67 -6.41 -25.50
N LYS A 732 13.43 -5.10 -25.61
CA LYS A 732 14.44 -4.05 -25.41
C LYS A 732 15.01 -4.04 -23.98
N TRP A 733 14.17 -4.35 -22.97
CA TRP A 733 14.63 -4.46 -21.59
C TRP A 733 15.50 -5.71 -21.39
N TYR A 734 15.10 -6.83 -21.96
CA TYR A 734 15.85 -8.07 -21.81
C TYR A 734 17.23 -7.99 -22.43
N GLU A 735 17.39 -7.30 -23.58
CA GLU A 735 18.70 -7.04 -24.22
C GLU A 735 19.71 -6.34 -23.28
N VAL A 736 19.26 -5.43 -22.42
CA VAL A 736 20.16 -4.70 -21.50
C VAL A 736 20.28 -5.35 -20.12
N ILE A 737 19.39 -6.29 -19.81
CA ILE A 737 19.43 -7.04 -18.55
C ILE A 737 20.25 -8.30 -18.69
N GLU A 738 20.16 -9.02 -19.80
CA GLU A 738 20.88 -10.27 -20.08
C GLU A 738 22.35 -10.03 -20.39
#